data_e33e352d4145d4eff23ec7b3e98337ea
#
_entry.id   e33e352d4145d4eff23ec7b3e98337ea
#
_cell.length_a   1.000
_cell.length_b   1.000
_cell.length_c   1.000
_cell.angle_alpha   90.00
_cell.angle_beta   90.00
_cell.angle_gamma   90.00
#
_symmetry.space_group_name_H-M   'P 1'
#
loop_
_entity.id
_entity.type
_entity.pdbx_description
1 polymer ?
#
loop_
_entity_poly.entity_id
_entity_poly.type
_entity_poly.pdbx_seq_one_letter_code
_entity_poly.pdbx_strand_id
1 'polypeptide(L)'
;MQPDQIVAFDVAELHVPGMGSDHCAGIIATSLRRVPGVSDVHANIASHKVRVEYDPRLTEVHIVRAAVEAAGYTVAGSNAGLGRTINLSVPGMGSEHCAAIIRSTLEKLEGVAEVKASVPAHRVSVSVGADGPSAADLKAAVEGAGYEVARVDTAQQSDDAADAVVEEAYLSQARRRLWIAGVPTTLIMLMMAPHMFWQPIPGYLALVALMAFPVVFLYGGAATHKAAWRALCNRTANMDVLISMGSLPPYLIGLLGFLHPMTSFVEMSATIMTFHLLGRYLEARAKGRASQAIRKLVTLGAKTARIERDGAEIEVSVKALQPGDIMIVRPGDKIPTDGEVVGGESHVDESIATGESLPVYKEPGSTVLGATINKEGRLRVRATRVGGDTFLSQVIRLVDQAQGSRVPIQEFADRMTGRFVPLVLLVSVASLLAWLLLPELLRPILLWGAGFLPWVDPTASVPVLAMLSAVAVLVIACPCALGLATPTALMVGSGLGAERGILIRSGEAIQTFKDVTVMVLDKTGTITRGEPRLTEVITAAGTDEDQLLKWAASVESASEHPIARAIVEGASARGVEPDEVHEFRSAGARGVHGEVAGVPIIIGNRLLLEEEGVTGLDALDSALDQLESRGRTAVIVAAAGVACGIVAVADTIKEESRQAIRAMHALGLRVVMVTGDNERAARAVADEVGIDEVRAGVLPAGKVDAVRDLQARHGEHVAMVGDGINDAPALKQANVGIAIGAGADVAIEAADVTLVRGELTGVVEAMYLSRLTFRKIVQNLIWASAYNGAAIPIAAFGLLHPMIGVVAMTASSLSVIGNSLLLKRRFQVALHGMRGTGV
;
A
#
# COMPACT_ATOMS: atom_id res chain seq x y z
N MET A 1 -2.87 -40.80 38.98
CA MET A 1 -3.58 -40.02 37.97
C MET A 1 -2.54 -39.07 37.38
N GLN A 2 -2.05 -39.34 36.19
CA GLN A 2 -1.14 -38.48 35.46
C GLN A 2 -1.92 -37.25 34.94
N PRO A 3 -1.32 -36.03 34.84
CA PRO A 3 -2.03 -34.87 34.30
C PRO A 3 -2.24 -35.04 32.79
N ASP A 4 -3.45 -34.72 32.36
CA ASP A 4 -3.89 -34.71 30.95
C ASP A 4 -2.91 -33.88 30.11
N GLN A 5 -2.27 -34.57 29.16
CA GLN A 5 -1.52 -33.88 28.10
C GLN A 5 -2.54 -33.22 27.18
N ILE A 6 -2.55 -31.89 27.15
CA ILE A 6 -3.28 -31.10 26.16
C ILE A 6 -2.75 -31.51 24.79
N VAL A 7 -3.57 -32.19 24.00
CA VAL A 7 -3.25 -32.52 22.61
C VAL A 7 -3.39 -31.25 21.79
N ALA A 8 -2.29 -30.75 21.26
CA ALA A 8 -2.31 -29.65 20.27
C ALA A 8 -2.74 -30.21 18.92
N PHE A 9 -3.92 -29.81 18.43
CA PHE A 9 -4.39 -30.11 17.09
C PHE A 9 -3.83 -29.11 16.10
N ASP A 10 -3.43 -29.57 14.92
CA ASP A 10 -3.05 -28.76 13.78
C ASP A 10 -4.26 -28.49 12.88
N VAL A 11 -4.23 -27.38 12.14
CA VAL A 11 -5.31 -26.96 11.24
C VAL A 11 -4.80 -26.92 9.80
N ALA A 12 -5.44 -27.66 8.90
CA ALA A 12 -5.21 -27.58 7.46
C ALA A 12 -6.39 -26.89 6.77
N GLU A 13 -6.14 -25.96 5.89
CA GLU A 13 -7.11 -25.36 4.97
C GLU A 13 -6.84 -25.85 3.55
N LEU A 14 -7.80 -26.55 2.95
CA LEU A 14 -7.72 -27.09 1.59
C LEU A 14 -8.62 -26.27 0.66
N HIS A 15 -8.09 -25.82 -0.47
CA HIS A 15 -8.91 -25.17 -1.51
C HIS A 15 -9.39 -26.22 -2.51
N VAL A 16 -10.71 -26.41 -2.59
CA VAL A 16 -11.38 -27.45 -3.41
C VAL A 16 -12.33 -26.78 -4.41
N PRO A 17 -11.86 -26.35 -5.59
CA PRO A 17 -12.68 -25.60 -6.56
C PRO A 17 -13.94 -26.34 -7.03
N GLY A 18 -13.93 -27.68 -7.00
CA GLY A 18 -15.08 -28.50 -7.39
C GLY A 18 -16.21 -28.61 -6.35
N MET A 19 -16.05 -27.99 -5.16
CA MET A 19 -17.07 -28.02 -4.10
C MET A 19 -18.13 -26.93 -4.33
N GLY A 20 -19.15 -27.23 -5.14
CA GLY A 20 -20.19 -26.26 -5.55
C GLY A 20 -21.54 -26.40 -4.85
N SER A 21 -21.71 -27.32 -3.91
CA SER A 21 -22.98 -27.54 -3.21
C SER A 21 -22.79 -28.17 -1.82
N ASP A 22 -23.81 -28.09 -0.95
CA ASP A 22 -23.85 -28.75 0.37
C ASP A 22 -23.64 -30.26 0.26
N HIS A 23 -24.10 -30.87 -0.80
CA HIS A 23 -23.89 -32.29 -1.06
C HIS A 23 -22.40 -32.61 -1.27
N CYS A 24 -21.69 -31.81 -2.06
CA CYS A 24 -20.25 -31.94 -2.26
C CYS A 24 -19.47 -31.75 -0.95
N ALA A 25 -19.83 -30.71 -0.18
CA ALA A 25 -19.25 -30.46 1.13
C ALA A 25 -19.47 -31.63 2.11
N GLY A 26 -20.65 -32.23 2.10
CA GLY A 26 -20.99 -33.42 2.90
C GLY A 26 -20.16 -34.65 2.54
N ILE A 27 -19.90 -34.89 1.25
CA ILE A 27 -19.06 -36.03 0.78
C ILE A 27 -17.62 -35.82 1.26
N ILE A 28 -17.07 -34.64 1.06
CA ILE A 28 -15.71 -34.28 1.47
C ILE A 28 -15.57 -34.41 3.00
N ALA A 29 -16.47 -33.82 3.77
CA ALA A 29 -16.44 -33.89 5.23
C ALA A 29 -16.55 -35.35 5.74
N THR A 30 -17.38 -36.18 5.09
CA THR A 30 -17.51 -37.59 5.42
C THR A 30 -16.24 -38.38 5.12
N SER A 31 -15.58 -38.10 4.01
CA SER A 31 -14.30 -38.73 3.65
C SER A 31 -13.20 -38.36 4.64
N LEU A 32 -13.10 -37.08 5.00
CA LEU A 32 -12.10 -36.58 5.93
C LEU A 32 -12.28 -37.08 7.36
N ARG A 33 -13.51 -37.17 7.85
CA ARG A 33 -13.81 -37.74 9.20
C ARG A 33 -13.45 -39.21 9.34
N ARG A 34 -13.20 -39.92 8.24
CA ARG A 34 -12.73 -41.33 8.25
C ARG A 34 -11.23 -41.45 8.41
N VAL A 35 -10.50 -40.35 8.26
CA VAL A 35 -9.03 -40.29 8.41
C VAL A 35 -8.71 -40.32 9.91
N PRO A 36 -7.92 -41.32 10.41
CA PRO A 36 -7.53 -41.38 11.83
C PRO A 36 -6.80 -40.08 12.22
N GLY A 37 -7.21 -39.49 13.34
CA GLY A 37 -6.60 -38.27 13.86
C GLY A 37 -7.29 -36.97 13.41
N VAL A 38 -8.26 -36.98 12.51
CA VAL A 38 -9.10 -35.81 12.19
C VAL A 38 -10.15 -35.63 13.27
N SER A 39 -10.14 -34.47 13.93
CA SER A 39 -11.05 -34.10 15.02
C SER A 39 -12.27 -33.33 14.51
N ASP A 40 -12.08 -32.37 13.60
CA ASP A 40 -13.18 -31.57 13.06
C ASP A 40 -12.95 -31.18 11.60
N VAL A 41 -14.07 -30.97 10.88
CA VAL A 41 -14.08 -30.61 9.45
C VAL A 41 -15.17 -29.58 9.18
N HIS A 42 -14.77 -28.40 8.78
CA HIS A 42 -15.62 -27.31 8.33
C HIS A 42 -15.42 -27.02 6.85
N ALA A 43 -16.47 -27.19 6.03
CA ALA A 43 -16.46 -26.88 4.62
C ALA A 43 -17.22 -25.58 4.35
N ASN A 44 -16.56 -24.62 3.69
CA ASN A 44 -17.18 -23.37 3.25
C ASN A 44 -17.31 -23.38 1.72
N ILE A 45 -18.55 -23.50 1.24
CA ILE A 45 -18.87 -23.61 -0.19
C ILE A 45 -18.60 -22.29 -0.91
N ALA A 46 -18.93 -21.17 -0.29
CA ALA A 46 -18.78 -19.85 -0.92
C ALA A 46 -17.31 -19.50 -1.23
N SER A 47 -16.38 -19.98 -0.39
CA SER A 47 -14.93 -19.76 -0.59
C SER A 47 -14.21 -20.98 -1.19
N HIS A 48 -14.93 -22.09 -1.45
CA HIS A 48 -14.39 -23.38 -1.88
C HIS A 48 -13.29 -23.91 -0.95
N LYS A 49 -13.36 -23.61 0.37
CA LYS A 49 -12.36 -23.99 1.36
C LYS A 49 -12.90 -25.04 2.32
N VAL A 50 -12.04 -26.00 2.67
CA VAL A 50 -12.30 -27.00 3.70
C VAL A 50 -11.25 -26.87 4.78
N ARG A 51 -11.65 -26.52 5.99
CA ARG A 51 -10.81 -26.46 7.18
C ARG A 51 -10.92 -27.78 7.92
N VAL A 52 -9.77 -28.37 8.22
CA VAL A 52 -9.64 -29.66 8.88
C VAL A 52 -8.75 -29.55 10.09
N GLU A 53 -9.27 -29.90 11.26
CA GLU A 53 -8.47 -29.99 12.49
C GLU A 53 -8.05 -31.47 12.70
N TYR A 54 -6.75 -31.70 12.91
CA TYR A 54 -6.21 -33.07 13.00
C TYR A 54 -5.04 -33.14 14.01
N ASP A 55 -4.83 -34.33 14.58
CA ASP A 55 -3.69 -34.65 15.46
C ASP A 55 -2.46 -34.99 14.59
N PRO A 56 -1.39 -34.11 14.60
CA PRO A 56 -0.21 -34.31 13.78
C PRO A 56 0.62 -35.57 14.14
N ARG A 57 0.30 -36.22 15.25
CA ARG A 57 0.94 -37.48 15.65
C ARG A 57 0.29 -38.71 14.98
N LEU A 58 -0.94 -38.58 14.50
CA LEU A 58 -1.76 -39.67 13.95
C LEU A 58 -1.95 -39.55 12.45
N THR A 59 -1.93 -38.33 11.90
CA THR A 59 -2.10 -38.11 10.47
C THR A 59 -1.27 -36.92 9.99
N GLU A 60 -0.93 -36.92 8.72
CA GLU A 60 -0.24 -35.83 8.06
C GLU A 60 -1.15 -35.20 6.99
N VAL A 61 -0.86 -33.94 6.62
CA VAL A 61 -1.69 -33.18 5.68
C VAL A 61 -1.80 -33.83 4.32
N HIS A 62 -0.75 -34.53 3.86
CA HIS A 62 -0.81 -35.25 2.60
C HIS A 62 -1.87 -36.39 2.62
N ILE A 63 -2.13 -37.00 3.77
CA ILE A 63 -3.18 -38.02 3.96
C ILE A 63 -4.57 -37.37 3.93
N VAL A 64 -4.69 -36.19 4.58
CA VAL A 64 -5.90 -35.35 4.55
C VAL A 64 -6.24 -34.95 3.11
N ARG A 65 -5.23 -34.51 2.35
CA ARG A 65 -5.37 -34.17 0.93
C ARG A 65 -5.78 -35.39 0.09
N ALA A 66 -5.09 -36.50 0.27
CA ALA A 66 -5.38 -37.74 -0.46
C ALA A 66 -6.82 -38.26 -0.21
N ALA A 67 -7.37 -38.00 0.99
CA ALA A 67 -8.74 -38.37 1.32
C ALA A 67 -9.78 -37.52 0.54
N VAL A 68 -9.49 -36.22 0.28
CA VAL A 68 -10.32 -35.35 -0.57
C VAL A 68 -10.20 -35.76 -2.03
N GLU A 69 -9.01 -36.11 -2.50
CA GLU A 69 -8.77 -36.59 -3.86
C GLU A 69 -9.42 -37.95 -4.11
N ALA A 70 -9.37 -38.85 -3.13
CA ALA A 70 -10.08 -40.14 -3.16
C ALA A 70 -11.60 -40.00 -3.16
N ALA A 71 -12.14 -38.89 -2.63
CA ALA A 71 -13.55 -38.53 -2.73
C ALA A 71 -13.97 -37.99 -4.10
N GLY A 72 -13.03 -37.89 -5.07
CA GLY A 72 -13.25 -37.42 -6.44
C GLY A 72 -13.12 -35.92 -6.64
N TYR A 73 -12.52 -35.18 -5.69
CA TYR A 73 -12.35 -33.74 -5.78
C TYR A 73 -10.86 -33.34 -5.90
N THR A 74 -10.54 -32.43 -6.78
CA THR A 74 -9.19 -31.90 -6.92
C THR A 74 -8.92 -30.83 -5.85
N VAL A 75 -7.78 -30.92 -5.16
CA VAL A 75 -7.29 -29.91 -4.22
C VAL A 75 -6.33 -28.99 -4.96
N ALA A 76 -6.75 -27.77 -5.22
CA ALA A 76 -5.98 -26.78 -5.96
C ALA A 76 -4.92 -26.05 -5.10
N GLY A 77 -4.98 -26.19 -3.78
CA GLY A 77 -4.01 -25.66 -2.82
C GLY A 77 -4.35 -26.15 -1.41
N SER A 78 -3.35 -26.42 -0.60
CA SER A 78 -3.52 -26.68 0.83
C SER A 78 -2.69 -25.67 1.61
N ASN A 79 -3.33 -24.83 2.42
CA ASN A 79 -2.66 -24.10 3.50
C ASN A 79 -2.56 -25.04 4.71
N ALA A 80 -1.62 -25.93 4.64
CA ALA A 80 -1.27 -26.78 5.74
C ALA A 80 -0.09 -26.18 6.47
N GLY A 81 -0.32 -25.73 7.69
CA GLY A 81 0.67 -25.03 8.50
C GLY A 81 1.00 -23.65 7.92
N LEU A 82 1.19 -22.66 8.74
CA LEU A 82 1.68 -21.32 8.38
C LEU A 82 2.92 -21.47 7.49
N GLY A 83 2.75 -21.29 6.18
CA GLY A 83 3.84 -21.34 5.22
C GLY A 83 4.93 -20.37 5.66
N ARG A 84 6.17 -20.85 5.72
CA ARG A 84 7.31 -19.99 6.06
C ARG A 84 7.51 -18.97 4.94
N THR A 85 7.45 -17.70 5.27
CA THR A 85 7.89 -16.66 4.34
C THR A 85 9.40 -16.46 4.52
N ILE A 86 10.13 -16.68 3.44
CA ILE A 86 11.59 -16.51 3.40
C ILE A 86 11.88 -15.24 2.59
N ASN A 87 12.59 -14.32 3.19
CA ASN A 87 12.98 -13.08 2.55
C ASN A 87 14.44 -13.16 2.08
N LEU A 88 14.64 -12.91 0.79
CA LEU A 88 15.96 -12.87 0.16
C LEU A 88 16.30 -11.41 -0.18
N SER A 89 17.43 -10.91 0.31
CA SER A 89 17.97 -9.62 -0.10
C SER A 89 18.84 -9.80 -1.35
N VAL A 90 18.42 -9.20 -2.47
CA VAL A 90 19.07 -9.34 -3.78
C VAL A 90 19.49 -7.96 -4.31
N PRO A 91 20.64 -7.41 -3.89
CA PRO A 91 21.07 -6.06 -4.26
C PRO A 91 21.23 -5.86 -5.78
N GLY A 92 21.49 -6.94 -6.51
CA GLY A 92 21.59 -6.94 -7.97
C GLY A 92 20.25 -6.83 -8.72
N MET A 93 19.11 -6.88 -8.05
CA MET A 93 17.79 -6.75 -8.63
C MET A 93 17.46 -5.27 -8.88
N GLY A 94 18.05 -4.71 -9.93
CA GLY A 94 17.94 -3.28 -10.23
C GLY A 94 16.78 -2.88 -11.14
N SER A 95 16.00 -3.84 -11.68
CA SER A 95 14.87 -3.57 -12.56
C SER A 95 13.78 -4.63 -12.41
N GLU A 96 12.56 -4.30 -12.86
CA GLU A 96 11.43 -5.25 -12.87
C GLU A 96 11.72 -6.48 -13.76
N HIS A 97 12.52 -6.30 -14.78
CA HIS A 97 12.97 -7.43 -15.59
C HIS A 97 13.80 -8.43 -14.78
N CYS A 98 14.71 -7.94 -13.93
CA CYS A 98 15.46 -8.79 -13.00
C CYS A 98 14.52 -9.48 -12.01
N ALA A 99 13.54 -8.74 -11.47
CA ALA A 99 12.52 -9.29 -10.58
C ALA A 99 11.68 -10.38 -11.25
N ALA A 100 11.31 -10.19 -12.52
CA ALA A 100 10.57 -11.18 -13.29
C ALA A 100 11.38 -12.49 -13.53
N ILE A 101 12.67 -12.38 -13.83
CA ILE A 101 13.55 -13.55 -13.97
C ILE A 101 13.65 -14.31 -12.66
N ILE A 102 13.93 -13.61 -11.55
CA ILE A 102 14.02 -14.23 -10.23
C ILE A 102 12.72 -14.91 -9.86
N ARG A 103 11.59 -14.22 -10.06
CA ARG A 103 10.25 -14.77 -9.79
C ARG A 103 10.01 -16.04 -10.61
N SER A 104 10.17 -15.99 -11.93
CA SER A 104 9.93 -17.15 -12.80
C SER A 104 10.88 -18.32 -12.50
N THR A 105 12.04 -18.05 -11.93
CA THR A 105 12.98 -19.09 -11.50
C THR A 105 12.49 -19.75 -10.21
N LEU A 106 12.02 -18.95 -9.26
CA LEU A 106 11.55 -19.44 -7.95
C LEU A 106 10.18 -20.13 -8.04
N GLU A 107 9.28 -19.63 -8.88
CA GLU A 107 7.96 -20.22 -9.14
C GLU A 107 8.03 -21.61 -9.79
N LYS A 108 9.16 -21.97 -10.37
CA LYS A 108 9.38 -23.34 -10.94
C LYS A 108 9.76 -24.37 -9.89
N LEU A 109 10.09 -23.96 -8.69
CA LEU A 109 10.45 -24.86 -7.60
C LEU A 109 9.18 -25.44 -6.99
N GLU A 110 9.14 -26.75 -6.82
CA GLU A 110 8.03 -27.43 -6.14
C GLU A 110 7.92 -26.96 -4.69
N GLY A 111 6.71 -26.68 -4.23
CA GLY A 111 6.45 -26.22 -2.86
C GLY A 111 6.55 -24.69 -2.66
N VAL A 112 6.81 -23.91 -3.70
CA VAL A 112 6.70 -22.43 -3.67
C VAL A 112 5.25 -22.04 -3.95
N ALA A 113 4.62 -21.35 -2.99
CA ALA A 113 3.22 -20.93 -3.09
C ALA A 113 3.08 -19.55 -3.76
N GLU A 114 3.93 -18.60 -3.37
CA GLU A 114 3.90 -17.22 -3.90
C GLU A 114 5.30 -16.60 -3.86
N VAL A 115 5.62 -15.81 -4.88
CA VAL A 115 6.86 -15.04 -4.96
C VAL A 115 6.56 -13.57 -5.17
N LYS A 116 6.88 -12.75 -4.19
CA LYS A 116 6.77 -11.29 -4.25
C LYS A 116 8.18 -10.68 -4.36
N ALA A 117 8.46 -9.95 -5.42
CA ALA A 117 9.74 -9.28 -5.61
C ALA A 117 9.53 -7.76 -5.60
N SER A 118 10.20 -7.08 -4.69
CA SER A 118 10.22 -5.62 -4.58
C SER A 118 11.56 -5.08 -5.06
N VAL A 119 11.56 -4.48 -6.25
CA VAL A 119 12.77 -3.86 -6.81
C VAL A 119 13.24 -2.67 -5.99
N PRO A 120 12.36 -1.80 -5.47
CA PRO A 120 12.78 -0.69 -4.62
C PRO A 120 13.47 -1.14 -3.33
N ALA A 121 12.97 -2.22 -2.71
CA ALA A 121 13.52 -2.77 -1.46
C ALA A 121 14.65 -3.79 -1.71
N HIS A 122 14.97 -4.14 -2.97
CA HIS A 122 15.90 -5.21 -3.32
C HIS A 122 15.59 -6.53 -2.62
N ARG A 123 14.31 -6.80 -2.32
CA ARG A 123 13.82 -7.93 -1.54
C ARG A 123 12.95 -8.86 -2.37
N VAL A 124 13.12 -10.14 -2.18
CA VAL A 124 12.25 -11.18 -2.73
C VAL A 124 11.68 -11.99 -1.57
N SER A 125 10.37 -11.90 -1.38
CA SER A 125 9.63 -12.67 -0.37
C SER A 125 9.05 -13.90 -1.02
N VAL A 126 9.38 -15.06 -0.52
CA VAL A 126 8.95 -16.36 -1.03
C VAL A 126 8.13 -17.07 0.04
N SER A 127 6.86 -17.30 -0.24
CA SER A 127 6.00 -18.12 0.61
C SER A 127 6.16 -19.58 0.19
N VAL A 128 6.67 -20.39 1.09
CA VAL A 128 6.91 -21.82 0.86
C VAL A 128 6.03 -22.67 1.78
N GLY A 129 5.51 -23.78 1.28
CA GLY A 129 4.78 -24.77 2.08
C GLY A 129 5.70 -25.45 3.13
N ALA A 130 5.12 -26.24 4.01
CA ALA A 130 5.87 -26.96 5.06
C ALA A 130 6.99 -27.84 4.48
N ASP A 131 6.73 -28.50 3.35
CA ASP A 131 7.69 -29.35 2.60
C ASP A 131 8.37 -28.60 1.45
N GLY A 132 8.25 -27.27 1.40
CA GLY A 132 8.82 -26.45 0.34
C GLY A 132 10.34 -26.31 0.46
N PRO A 133 10.97 -25.72 -0.58
CA PRO A 133 12.41 -25.57 -0.68
C PRO A 133 13.00 -24.85 0.53
N SER A 134 14.19 -25.26 0.93
CA SER A 134 14.91 -24.63 2.02
C SER A 134 15.42 -23.24 1.62
N ALA A 135 15.77 -22.43 2.61
CA ALA A 135 16.40 -21.13 2.39
C ALA A 135 17.69 -21.23 1.53
N ALA A 136 18.41 -22.34 1.64
CA ALA A 136 19.61 -22.62 0.85
C ALA A 136 19.25 -22.94 -0.62
N ASP A 137 18.19 -23.68 -0.87
CA ASP A 137 17.73 -24.01 -2.23
C ASP A 137 17.22 -22.77 -2.97
N LEU A 138 16.45 -21.92 -2.29
CA LEU A 138 15.98 -20.65 -2.84
C LEU A 138 17.16 -19.72 -3.16
N LYS A 139 18.14 -19.65 -2.26
CA LYS A 139 19.38 -18.90 -2.51
C LYS A 139 20.12 -19.45 -3.72
N ALA A 140 20.33 -20.76 -3.80
CA ALA A 140 21.02 -21.41 -4.92
C ALA A 140 20.28 -21.18 -6.25
N ALA A 141 18.94 -21.20 -6.25
CA ALA A 141 18.13 -20.92 -7.45
C ALA A 141 18.32 -19.48 -7.93
N VAL A 142 18.29 -18.49 -7.03
CA VAL A 142 18.52 -17.07 -7.36
C VAL A 142 19.96 -16.84 -7.82
N GLU A 143 20.95 -17.47 -7.18
CA GLU A 143 22.34 -17.40 -7.59
C GLU A 143 22.58 -18.11 -8.93
N GLY A 144 21.92 -19.24 -9.18
CA GLY A 144 21.88 -19.92 -10.48
C GLY A 144 21.29 -19.07 -11.61
N ALA A 145 20.28 -18.24 -11.31
CA ALA A 145 19.76 -17.22 -12.23
C ALA A 145 20.72 -16.03 -12.40
N GLY A 146 21.81 -16.02 -11.66
CA GLY A 146 22.92 -15.07 -11.79
C GLY A 146 22.79 -13.82 -10.95
N TYR A 147 21.99 -13.84 -9.88
CA TYR A 147 21.82 -12.74 -8.94
C TYR A 147 22.42 -13.13 -7.60
N GLU A 148 23.24 -12.25 -7.03
CA GLU A 148 23.84 -12.46 -5.71
C GLU A 148 22.80 -12.24 -4.61
N VAL A 149 22.67 -13.19 -3.68
CA VAL A 149 21.82 -13.07 -2.50
C VAL A 149 22.68 -12.64 -1.32
N ALA A 150 22.54 -11.40 -0.92
CA ALA A 150 23.33 -10.82 0.17
C ALA A 150 22.90 -11.34 1.54
N ARG A 151 21.59 -11.65 1.72
CA ARG A 151 21.03 -12.11 2.99
C ARG A 151 19.79 -12.97 2.75
N VAL A 152 19.55 -13.90 3.68
CA VAL A 152 18.35 -14.74 3.75
C VAL A 152 17.78 -14.66 5.16
N ASP A 153 16.56 -14.20 5.30
CA ASP A 153 15.83 -14.09 6.56
C ASP A 153 14.68 -15.08 6.58
N THR A 154 14.63 -15.92 7.62
CA THR A 154 13.63 -16.99 7.78
C THR A 154 12.54 -16.63 8.80
N ALA A 155 12.61 -15.47 9.44
CA ALA A 155 11.65 -15.00 10.41
C ALA A 155 10.92 -13.72 9.94
N GLN A 156 9.71 -13.50 10.42
CA GLN A 156 8.88 -12.30 10.14
C GLN A 156 9.47 -10.98 10.68
N GLN A 157 10.67 -11.00 11.23
CA GLN A 157 11.36 -9.81 11.71
C GLN A 157 12.13 -9.16 10.54
N SER A 158 11.52 -8.18 9.90
CA SER A 158 12.24 -7.22 9.08
C SER A 158 13.19 -6.43 9.99
N ASP A 159 14.48 -6.71 9.90
CA ASP A 159 15.50 -5.88 10.57
C ASP A 159 15.72 -4.65 9.65
N ASP A 160 14.86 -3.63 9.80
CA ASP A 160 14.89 -2.40 8.99
C ASP A 160 16.27 -1.71 9.03
N ALA A 161 17.01 -1.91 10.11
CA ALA A 161 18.38 -1.45 10.25
C ALA A 161 19.33 -2.18 9.28
N ALA A 162 19.10 -3.46 9.04
CA ALA A 162 19.94 -4.24 8.13
C ALA A 162 19.63 -3.93 6.65
N ASP A 163 18.37 -3.66 6.31
CA ASP A 163 18.00 -3.23 4.95
C ASP A 163 18.59 -1.85 4.62
N ALA A 164 18.64 -0.94 5.59
CA ALA A 164 19.33 0.34 5.44
C ALA A 164 20.84 0.17 5.15
N VAL A 165 21.49 -0.78 5.81
CA VAL A 165 22.91 -1.09 5.59
C VAL A 165 23.13 -1.66 4.18
N VAL A 166 22.26 -2.53 3.71
CA VAL A 166 22.34 -3.11 2.35
C VAL A 166 22.17 -2.02 1.29
N GLU A 167 21.21 -1.11 1.45
CA GLU A 167 20.99 -0.01 0.52
C GLU A 167 22.16 0.98 0.52
N GLU A 168 22.69 1.32 1.68
CA GLU A 168 23.86 2.19 1.79
C GLU A 168 25.11 1.54 1.17
N ALA A 169 25.28 0.23 1.35
CA ALA A 169 26.33 -0.55 0.70
C ALA A 169 26.17 -0.52 -0.83
N TYR A 170 24.95 -0.68 -1.34
CA TYR A 170 24.67 -0.59 -2.77
C TYR A 170 24.94 0.81 -3.34
N LEU A 171 24.49 1.87 -2.66
CA LEU A 171 24.78 3.25 -3.04
C LEU A 171 26.28 3.56 -2.99
N SER A 172 26.98 3.07 -1.99
CA SER A 172 28.44 3.24 -1.86
C SER A 172 29.18 2.53 -2.97
N GLN A 173 28.75 1.32 -3.34
CA GLN A 173 29.30 0.55 -4.45
C GLN A 173 29.04 1.24 -5.80
N ALA A 174 27.80 1.74 -6.04
CA ALA A 174 27.46 2.48 -7.25
C ALA A 174 28.30 3.76 -7.37
N ARG A 175 28.46 4.50 -6.26
CA ARG A 175 29.31 5.69 -6.20
C ARG A 175 30.79 5.35 -6.49
N ARG A 176 31.32 4.27 -5.89
CA ARG A 176 32.68 3.81 -6.12
C ARG A 176 32.91 3.45 -7.60
N ARG A 177 31.98 2.71 -8.21
CA ARG A 177 32.04 2.36 -9.65
C ARG A 177 32.05 3.60 -10.53
N LEU A 178 31.19 4.59 -10.20
CA LEU A 178 31.13 5.85 -10.92
C LEU A 178 32.44 6.64 -10.82
N TRP A 179 33.08 6.71 -9.64
CA TRP A 179 34.37 7.39 -9.49
C TRP A 179 35.49 6.67 -10.25
N ILE A 180 35.55 5.34 -10.18
CA ILE A 180 36.56 4.52 -10.89
C ILE A 180 36.41 4.69 -12.42
N ALA A 181 35.19 4.86 -12.93
CA ALA A 181 34.94 5.10 -14.35
C ALA A 181 35.08 6.59 -14.71
N GLY A 182 34.60 7.49 -13.88
CA GLY A 182 34.51 8.92 -14.14
C GLY A 182 35.86 9.61 -14.22
N VAL A 183 36.80 9.28 -13.33
CA VAL A 183 38.13 9.91 -13.31
C VAL A 183 38.90 9.62 -14.61
N PRO A 184 39.07 8.35 -15.05
CA PRO A 184 39.76 8.07 -16.31
C PRO A 184 39.04 8.69 -17.51
N THR A 185 37.72 8.62 -17.56
CA THR A 185 36.94 9.18 -18.67
C THR A 185 37.07 10.72 -18.75
N THR A 186 37.07 11.40 -17.61
CA THR A 186 37.30 12.86 -17.58
C THR A 186 38.72 13.20 -18.09
N LEU A 187 39.73 12.43 -17.69
CA LEU A 187 41.08 12.62 -18.18
C LEU A 187 41.16 12.36 -19.71
N ILE A 188 40.52 11.31 -20.21
CA ILE A 188 40.41 11.02 -21.64
C ILE A 188 39.81 12.22 -22.36
N MET A 189 38.70 12.78 -21.89
CA MET A 189 38.00 13.94 -22.47
C MET A 189 38.89 15.18 -22.46
N LEU A 190 39.62 15.44 -21.36
CA LEU A 190 40.56 16.56 -21.26
C LEU A 190 41.76 16.40 -22.24
N MET A 191 42.24 15.19 -22.47
CA MET A 191 43.31 14.91 -23.43
C MET A 191 42.81 14.95 -24.88
N MET A 192 41.56 14.65 -25.16
CA MET A 192 40.98 14.66 -26.49
C MET A 192 41.02 16.07 -27.09
N ALA A 193 40.68 17.10 -26.34
CA ALA A 193 40.65 18.47 -26.86
C ALA A 193 42.05 18.97 -27.37
N PRO A 194 43.15 18.86 -26.61
CA PRO A 194 44.49 19.21 -27.12
C PRO A 194 44.90 18.34 -28.31
N HIS A 195 44.60 17.02 -28.26
CA HIS A 195 44.96 16.11 -29.36
C HIS A 195 44.22 16.47 -30.67
N MET A 196 42.98 16.93 -30.58
CA MET A 196 42.15 17.26 -31.74
C MET A 196 42.40 18.68 -32.28
N PHE A 197 42.63 19.69 -31.39
CA PHE A 197 42.66 21.10 -31.81
C PHE A 197 44.06 21.72 -31.84
N TRP A 198 45.08 21.13 -31.13
CA TRP A 198 46.42 21.75 -31.09
C TRP A 198 47.49 20.86 -31.71
N GLN A 199 47.90 19.81 -31.01
CA GLN A 199 48.95 18.90 -31.49
C GLN A 199 48.59 17.44 -31.19
N PRO A 200 48.79 16.52 -32.16
CA PRO A 200 48.64 15.12 -31.91
C PRO A 200 49.56 14.65 -30.79
N ILE A 201 49.00 14.06 -29.75
CA ILE A 201 49.76 13.51 -28.62
C ILE A 201 50.37 12.17 -29.06
N PRO A 202 51.69 12.00 -28.99
CA PRO A 202 52.30 10.71 -29.32
C PRO A 202 51.78 9.60 -28.41
N GLY A 203 51.41 8.45 -29.02
CA GLY A 203 50.88 7.33 -28.27
C GLY A 203 49.48 7.53 -27.67
N TYR A 204 48.75 8.57 -28.13
CA TYR A 204 47.38 8.89 -27.67
C TYR A 204 46.47 7.70 -27.60
N LEU A 205 46.37 6.91 -28.68
CA LEU A 205 45.50 5.73 -28.74
C LEU A 205 45.84 4.68 -27.67
N ALA A 206 47.15 4.42 -27.44
CA ALA A 206 47.60 3.48 -26.44
C ALA A 206 47.19 3.93 -25.03
N LEU A 207 47.37 5.23 -24.73
CA LEU A 207 47.08 5.79 -23.44
C LEU A 207 45.57 5.78 -23.17
N VAL A 208 44.75 6.19 -24.15
CA VAL A 208 43.29 6.21 -24.06
C VAL A 208 42.76 4.77 -23.95
N ALA A 209 43.27 3.82 -24.74
CA ALA A 209 42.87 2.41 -24.65
C ALA A 209 43.16 1.82 -23.27
N LEU A 210 44.35 2.11 -22.71
CA LEU A 210 44.72 1.67 -21.36
C LEU A 210 43.83 2.27 -20.27
N MET A 211 43.50 3.55 -20.38
CA MET A 211 42.60 4.25 -19.42
C MET A 211 41.15 3.81 -19.56
N ALA A 212 40.67 3.55 -20.78
CA ALA A 212 39.31 3.12 -21.04
C ALA A 212 39.06 1.64 -20.68
N PHE A 213 40.11 0.79 -20.72
CA PHE A 213 39.98 -0.64 -20.41
C PHE A 213 39.34 -0.94 -19.05
N PRO A 214 39.79 -0.39 -17.91
CA PRO A 214 39.15 -0.64 -16.62
C PRO A 214 37.73 -0.09 -16.56
N VAL A 215 37.42 0.97 -17.30
CA VAL A 215 36.07 1.55 -17.40
C VAL A 215 35.11 0.62 -18.12
N VAL A 216 35.53 0.09 -19.26
CA VAL A 216 34.67 -0.71 -20.13
C VAL A 216 34.62 -2.17 -19.66
N PHE A 217 35.73 -2.81 -19.29
CA PHE A 217 35.78 -4.24 -19.06
C PHE A 217 35.85 -4.68 -17.60
N LEU A 218 36.43 -3.89 -16.71
CA LEU A 218 36.66 -4.34 -15.34
C LEU A 218 35.61 -3.79 -14.38
N TYR A 219 35.92 -2.70 -13.71
CA TYR A 219 35.12 -2.16 -12.61
C TYR A 219 33.84 -1.43 -13.06
N GLY A 220 33.86 -0.81 -14.24
CA GLY A 220 32.72 -0.09 -14.77
C GLY A 220 31.70 -1.00 -15.45
N GLY A 221 32.16 -1.66 -16.56
CA GLY A 221 31.29 -2.39 -17.47
C GLY A 221 31.03 -3.84 -17.13
N ALA A 222 31.89 -4.51 -16.32
CA ALA A 222 31.77 -5.95 -16.08
C ALA A 222 30.38 -6.41 -15.65
N ALA A 223 29.74 -5.68 -14.74
CA ALA A 223 28.39 -6.01 -14.27
C ALA A 223 27.35 -5.86 -15.39
N THR A 224 27.45 -4.77 -16.18
CA THR A 224 26.56 -4.48 -17.32
C THR A 224 26.72 -5.55 -18.40
N HIS A 225 27.96 -5.92 -18.77
CA HIS A 225 28.20 -6.95 -19.77
C HIS A 225 27.77 -8.34 -19.32
N LYS A 226 27.98 -8.70 -18.04
CA LYS A 226 27.44 -9.94 -17.46
C LYS A 226 25.91 -9.96 -17.49
N ALA A 227 25.26 -8.84 -17.13
CA ALA A 227 23.80 -8.74 -17.19
C ALA A 227 23.28 -8.84 -18.66
N ALA A 228 23.95 -8.19 -19.61
CA ALA A 228 23.64 -8.28 -21.02
C ALA A 228 23.76 -9.72 -21.55
N TRP A 229 24.86 -10.41 -21.23
CA TRP A 229 25.08 -11.80 -21.62
C TRP A 229 24.00 -12.74 -21.06
N ARG A 230 23.64 -12.59 -19.77
CA ARG A 230 22.56 -13.38 -19.16
C ARG A 230 21.22 -13.12 -19.81
N ALA A 231 20.88 -11.85 -20.12
CA ALA A 231 19.65 -11.51 -20.83
C ALA A 231 19.58 -12.21 -22.18
N LEU A 232 20.66 -12.20 -22.95
CA LEU A 232 20.74 -12.86 -24.25
C LEU A 232 20.64 -14.39 -24.13
N CYS A 233 21.28 -15.01 -23.13
CA CYS A 233 21.14 -16.45 -22.86
C CYS A 233 19.69 -16.83 -22.53
N ASN A 234 18.96 -15.96 -21.85
CA ASN A 234 17.54 -16.14 -21.53
C ASN A 234 16.60 -15.68 -22.67
N ARG A 235 17.12 -15.42 -23.87
CA ARG A 235 16.38 -14.93 -25.04
C ARG A 235 15.58 -13.67 -24.76
N THR A 236 16.10 -12.83 -23.89
CA THR A 236 15.51 -11.53 -23.57
C THR A 236 16.50 -10.43 -23.93
N ALA A 237 15.98 -9.24 -24.23
CA ALA A 237 16.82 -8.08 -24.52
C ALA A 237 16.40 -6.95 -23.58
N ASN A 238 17.40 -6.40 -22.86
CA ASN A 238 17.21 -5.34 -21.90
C ASN A 238 18.15 -4.16 -22.20
N MET A 239 18.11 -3.11 -21.36
CA MET A 239 18.97 -1.93 -21.53
C MET A 239 20.46 -2.25 -21.47
N ASP A 240 20.86 -3.28 -20.69
CA ASP A 240 22.28 -3.66 -20.54
C ASP A 240 22.82 -4.24 -21.86
N VAL A 241 21.96 -4.91 -22.67
CA VAL A 241 22.31 -5.37 -24.02
C VAL A 241 22.60 -4.19 -24.94
N LEU A 242 21.72 -3.16 -24.95
CA LEU A 242 21.93 -1.96 -25.77
C LEU A 242 23.23 -1.23 -25.40
N ILE A 243 23.48 -1.04 -24.12
CA ILE A 243 24.71 -0.39 -23.64
C ILE A 243 25.97 -1.23 -23.93
N SER A 244 25.89 -2.54 -23.79
CA SER A 244 27.02 -3.42 -24.13
C SER A 244 27.34 -3.40 -25.62
N MET A 245 26.29 -3.43 -26.47
CA MET A 245 26.45 -3.30 -27.91
C MET A 245 26.86 -1.89 -28.36
N GLY A 246 26.48 -0.85 -27.57
CA GLY A 246 26.90 0.52 -27.83
C GLY A 246 28.33 0.84 -27.39
N SER A 247 28.89 0.08 -26.43
CA SER A 247 30.22 0.37 -25.85
C SER A 247 31.33 -0.60 -26.30
N LEU A 248 31.05 -1.91 -26.46
CA LEU A 248 32.08 -2.90 -26.83
C LEU A 248 32.57 -2.74 -28.30
N PRO A 249 31.69 -2.67 -29.32
CA PRO A 249 32.16 -2.53 -30.70
C PRO A 249 33.04 -1.29 -30.92
N PRO A 250 32.68 -0.08 -30.44
CA PRO A 250 33.54 1.07 -30.65
C PRO A 250 34.91 0.92 -29.98
N TYR A 251 35.00 0.27 -28.82
CA TYR A 251 36.29 -0.02 -28.19
C TYR A 251 37.11 -0.98 -29.04
N LEU A 252 36.53 -2.11 -29.46
CA LEU A 252 37.25 -3.12 -30.23
C LEU A 252 37.67 -2.60 -31.61
N ILE A 253 36.78 -1.85 -32.31
CA ILE A 253 37.08 -1.23 -33.57
C ILE A 253 38.15 -0.14 -33.40
N GLY A 254 38.08 0.65 -32.32
CA GLY A 254 39.08 1.68 -32.04
C GLY A 254 40.50 1.11 -31.87
N LEU A 255 40.65 -0.13 -31.38
CA LEU A 255 41.93 -0.82 -31.32
C LEU A 255 42.50 -1.15 -32.70
N LEU A 256 41.70 -1.26 -33.77
CA LEU A 256 42.19 -1.42 -35.12
C LEU A 256 43.00 -0.19 -35.58
N GLY A 257 42.86 0.95 -34.93
CA GLY A 257 43.69 2.14 -35.13
C GLY A 257 45.17 1.90 -34.88
N PHE A 258 45.57 0.82 -34.17
CA PHE A 258 46.98 0.39 -34.08
C PHE A 258 47.51 -0.24 -35.38
N LEU A 259 46.63 -0.77 -36.22
CA LEU A 259 46.99 -1.45 -37.45
C LEU A 259 46.82 -0.53 -38.68
N HIS A 260 45.80 0.32 -38.64
CA HIS A 260 45.49 1.25 -39.74
C HIS A 260 45.14 2.64 -39.15
N PRO A 261 45.63 3.73 -39.78
CA PRO A 261 45.26 5.09 -39.36
C PRO A 261 43.77 5.30 -39.52
N MET A 262 43.08 5.42 -38.38
CA MET A 262 41.65 5.68 -38.35
C MET A 262 41.29 6.52 -37.10
N THR A 263 40.14 7.14 -37.14
CA THR A 263 39.59 7.90 -36.01
C THR A 263 39.37 6.96 -34.81
N SER A 264 39.85 7.34 -33.60
CA SER A 264 39.62 6.57 -32.38
C SER A 264 38.16 6.65 -31.94
N PHE A 265 37.62 5.55 -31.47
CA PHE A 265 36.27 5.43 -30.89
C PHE A 265 36.32 4.96 -29.45
N VAL A 266 37.52 4.75 -28.92
CA VAL A 266 37.74 4.24 -27.56
C VAL A 266 37.19 5.21 -26.51
N GLU A 267 37.35 6.54 -26.76
CA GLU A 267 36.84 7.61 -25.92
C GLU A 267 35.31 7.55 -25.77
N MET A 268 34.63 7.24 -26.88
CA MET A 268 33.19 7.11 -26.90
C MET A 268 32.72 5.94 -26.04
N SER A 269 33.42 4.81 -26.11
CA SER A 269 33.12 3.63 -25.28
C SER A 269 33.20 3.91 -23.80
N ALA A 270 34.28 4.56 -23.35
CA ALA A 270 34.46 4.96 -21.95
C ALA A 270 33.37 5.96 -21.51
N THR A 271 33.05 6.91 -22.39
CA THR A 271 32.02 7.91 -22.11
C THR A 271 30.63 7.28 -21.98
N ILE A 272 30.22 6.43 -22.92
CA ILE A 272 28.93 5.72 -22.88
C ILE A 272 28.81 4.96 -21.56
N MET A 273 29.83 4.17 -21.18
CA MET A 273 29.83 3.38 -19.97
C MET A 273 29.77 4.25 -18.69
N THR A 274 30.54 5.34 -18.65
CA THR A 274 30.57 6.25 -17.50
C THR A 274 29.22 6.95 -17.29
N PHE A 275 28.59 7.46 -18.35
CA PHE A 275 27.28 8.08 -18.22
C PHE A 275 26.18 7.04 -17.91
N HIS A 276 26.29 5.83 -18.41
CA HIS A 276 25.41 4.74 -17.98
C HIS A 276 25.50 4.50 -16.47
N LEU A 277 26.72 4.43 -15.93
CA LEU A 277 26.95 4.29 -14.49
C LEU A 277 26.46 5.52 -13.70
N LEU A 278 26.59 6.71 -14.25
CA LEU A 278 26.03 7.93 -13.68
C LEU A 278 24.50 7.84 -13.60
N GLY A 279 23.86 7.41 -14.70
CA GLY A 279 22.41 7.18 -14.74
C GLY A 279 21.97 6.18 -13.67
N ARG A 280 22.65 5.04 -13.55
CA ARG A 280 22.40 4.02 -12.51
C ARG A 280 22.61 4.55 -11.07
N TYR A 281 23.63 5.36 -10.86
CA TYR A 281 23.85 6.01 -9.55
C TYR A 281 22.73 7.00 -9.21
N LEU A 282 22.34 7.85 -10.17
CA LEU A 282 21.24 8.80 -9.98
C LEU A 282 19.91 8.09 -9.73
N GLU A 283 19.65 6.99 -10.43
CA GLU A 283 18.51 6.12 -10.21
C GLU A 283 18.48 5.57 -8.79
N ALA A 284 19.58 4.95 -8.35
CA ALA A 284 19.70 4.40 -7.00
C ALA A 284 19.51 5.48 -5.93
N ARG A 285 20.11 6.67 -6.12
CA ARG A 285 19.96 7.80 -5.21
C ARG A 285 18.53 8.35 -5.17
N ALA A 286 17.82 8.36 -6.30
CA ALA A 286 16.43 8.83 -6.37
C ALA A 286 15.50 7.86 -5.65
N LYS A 287 15.66 6.56 -5.85
CA LYS A 287 14.94 5.51 -5.12
C LYS A 287 15.18 5.62 -3.61
N GLY A 288 16.43 5.78 -3.18
CA GLY A 288 16.77 5.95 -1.77
C GLY A 288 16.15 7.17 -1.11
N ARG A 289 16.04 8.30 -1.82
CA ARG A 289 15.36 9.50 -1.29
C ARG A 289 13.85 9.33 -1.12
N ALA A 290 13.22 8.59 -2.00
CA ALA A 290 11.80 8.31 -1.89
C ALA A 290 11.50 7.34 -0.71
N SER A 291 12.41 6.40 -0.41
CA SER A 291 12.35 5.55 0.80
C SER A 291 12.61 6.31 2.11
N GLN A 292 13.18 7.52 2.06
CA GLN A 292 13.43 8.30 3.29
C GLN A 292 12.16 8.69 4.04
N ALA A 293 11.01 8.84 3.36
CA ALA A 293 9.75 9.13 4.02
C ALA A 293 9.34 7.98 4.95
N ILE A 294 9.53 6.73 4.50
CA ILE A 294 9.27 5.53 5.31
C ILE A 294 10.27 5.43 6.45
N ARG A 295 11.57 5.65 6.17
CA ARG A 295 12.59 5.62 7.23
C ARG A 295 12.34 6.64 8.33
N LYS A 296 11.77 7.79 8.00
CA LYS A 296 11.32 8.74 9.04
C LYS A 296 10.28 8.12 9.95
N LEU A 297 9.30 7.36 9.40
CA LEU A 297 8.31 6.65 10.20
C LEU A 297 8.98 5.61 11.11
N VAL A 298 9.91 4.81 10.60
CA VAL A 298 10.69 3.83 11.38
C VAL A 298 11.49 4.49 12.51
N THR A 299 12.10 5.65 12.25
CA THR A 299 12.90 6.38 13.26
C THR A 299 12.04 7.10 14.31
N LEU A 300 10.72 7.17 14.10
CA LEU A 300 9.81 7.79 15.06
C LEU A 300 9.58 6.92 16.29
N GLY A 301 9.68 5.59 16.20
CA GLY A 301 9.52 4.66 17.32
C GLY A 301 10.53 4.90 18.43
N ALA A 302 10.15 4.55 19.68
CA ALA A 302 11.06 4.51 20.82
C ALA A 302 12.02 3.31 20.66
N LYS A 303 13.24 3.44 21.17
CA LYS A 303 14.23 2.35 21.18
C LYS A 303 14.19 1.55 22.47
N THR A 304 13.87 2.21 23.57
CA THR A 304 13.77 1.64 24.91
C THR A 304 12.41 1.97 25.53
N ALA A 305 11.98 1.17 26.46
CA ALA A 305 10.78 1.35 27.26
C ALA A 305 11.14 1.23 28.74
N ARG A 306 10.50 2.04 29.59
CA ARG A 306 10.53 1.85 31.05
C ARG A 306 9.32 1.02 31.43
N ILE A 307 9.54 -0.12 32.05
CA ILE A 307 8.47 -0.98 32.54
C ILE A 307 8.52 -1.09 34.06
N GLU A 308 7.36 -1.28 34.68
CA GLU A 308 7.23 -1.59 36.07
C GLU A 308 7.25 -3.12 36.25
N ARG A 309 8.25 -3.64 36.95
CA ARG A 309 8.35 -5.06 37.29
C ARG A 309 8.77 -5.19 38.76
N ASP A 310 8.00 -5.95 39.55
CA ASP A 310 8.21 -6.16 40.97
C ASP A 310 8.32 -4.84 41.78
N GLY A 311 7.57 -3.81 41.37
CA GLY A 311 7.55 -2.50 42.00
C GLY A 311 8.76 -1.59 41.67
N ALA A 312 9.66 -2.04 40.81
CA ALA A 312 10.80 -1.27 40.33
C ALA A 312 10.65 -0.85 38.84
N GLU A 313 11.09 0.38 38.51
CA GLU A 313 11.18 0.82 37.13
C GLU A 313 12.48 0.27 36.50
N ILE A 314 12.35 -0.52 35.46
CA ILE A 314 13.49 -1.03 34.69
C ILE A 314 13.41 -0.57 33.23
N GLU A 315 14.55 -0.23 32.66
CA GLU A 315 14.64 0.10 31.24
C GLU A 315 14.96 -1.14 30.42
N VAL A 316 14.10 -1.42 29.42
CA VAL A 316 14.24 -2.57 28.53
C VAL A 316 14.20 -2.11 27.08
N SER A 317 14.74 -2.92 26.16
CA SER A 317 14.53 -2.69 24.74
C SER A 317 13.05 -2.85 24.37
N VAL A 318 12.50 -2.00 23.50
CA VAL A 318 11.12 -2.14 23.01
C VAL A 318 10.89 -3.52 22.38
N LYS A 319 11.92 -4.14 21.80
CA LYS A 319 11.84 -5.52 21.25
C LYS A 319 11.65 -6.60 22.32
N ALA A 320 11.90 -6.30 23.59
CA ALA A 320 11.74 -7.23 24.71
C ALA A 320 10.39 -7.08 25.43
N LEU A 321 9.58 -6.12 25.04
CA LEU A 321 8.24 -5.93 25.61
C LEU A 321 7.33 -7.12 25.28
N GLN A 322 6.47 -7.45 26.23
CA GLN A 322 5.43 -8.46 26.08
C GLN A 322 4.04 -7.83 26.27
N PRO A 323 3.00 -8.36 25.64
CA PRO A 323 1.63 -7.92 25.96
C PRO A 323 1.34 -8.09 27.46
N GLY A 324 0.77 -7.04 28.06
CA GLY A 324 0.48 -6.97 29.49
C GLY A 324 1.53 -6.25 30.33
N ASP A 325 2.75 -5.99 29.82
CA ASP A 325 3.74 -5.18 30.53
C ASP A 325 3.22 -3.77 30.79
N ILE A 326 3.45 -3.25 32.01
CA ILE A 326 3.06 -1.87 32.38
C ILE A 326 4.22 -0.93 32.07
N MET A 327 4.04 -0.09 31.07
CA MET A 327 5.00 0.92 30.66
C MET A 327 4.77 2.22 31.42
N ILE A 328 5.86 2.88 31.81
CA ILE A 328 5.84 4.21 32.43
C ILE A 328 6.31 5.22 31.38
N VAL A 329 5.41 6.12 31.01
CA VAL A 329 5.67 7.17 30.03
C VAL A 329 5.65 8.52 30.71
N ARG A 330 6.80 9.18 30.75
CA ARG A 330 6.97 10.50 31.37
C ARG A 330 6.64 11.62 30.37
N PRO A 331 6.39 12.86 30.85
CA PRO A 331 6.28 14.01 29.98
C PRO A 331 7.49 14.15 29.05
N GLY A 332 7.23 14.33 27.75
CA GLY A 332 8.24 14.40 26.69
C GLY A 332 8.72 13.04 26.15
N ASP A 333 8.40 11.93 26.81
CA ASP A 333 8.76 10.60 26.34
C ASP A 333 7.83 10.17 25.19
N LYS A 334 8.39 9.36 24.29
CA LYS A 334 7.60 8.63 23.29
C LYS A 334 6.96 7.41 23.91
N ILE A 335 5.72 7.13 23.56
CA ILE A 335 5.02 5.90 23.92
C ILE A 335 5.71 4.73 23.19
N PRO A 336 6.23 3.71 23.94
CA PRO A 336 7.09 2.69 23.34
C PRO A 336 6.37 1.75 22.39
N THR A 337 5.11 1.37 22.69
CA THR A 337 4.27 0.49 21.89
C THR A 337 2.79 0.80 22.12
N ASP A 338 1.90 0.21 21.33
CA ASP A 338 0.45 0.41 21.50
C ASP A 338 0.00 -0.14 22.84
N GLY A 339 -0.94 0.55 23.47
CA GLY A 339 -1.40 0.18 24.79
C GLY A 339 -2.67 0.89 25.24
N GLU A 340 -3.07 0.58 26.48
CA GLU A 340 -4.21 1.16 27.18
C GLU A 340 -3.70 1.88 28.44
N VAL A 341 -4.15 3.10 28.67
CA VAL A 341 -3.84 3.85 29.88
C VAL A 341 -4.51 3.18 31.08
N VAL A 342 -3.72 2.74 32.05
CA VAL A 342 -4.22 2.14 33.30
C VAL A 342 -4.09 3.09 34.51
N GLY A 343 -3.46 4.24 34.32
CA GLY A 343 -3.33 5.26 35.36
C GLY A 343 -2.61 6.52 34.89
N GLY A 344 -2.96 7.63 35.47
CA GLY A 344 -2.51 8.96 35.06
C GLY A 344 -3.36 9.57 33.97
N GLU A 345 -3.19 10.86 33.77
CA GLU A 345 -3.90 11.66 32.75
C GLU A 345 -2.88 12.53 32.04
N SER A 346 -3.03 12.73 30.74
CA SER A 346 -2.15 13.59 29.95
C SER A 346 -2.70 13.91 28.57
N HIS A 347 -2.17 14.97 27.96
CA HIS A 347 -2.31 15.22 26.54
C HIS A 347 -1.23 14.46 25.78
N VAL A 348 -1.63 13.72 24.74
CA VAL A 348 -0.73 12.96 23.88
C VAL A 348 -0.76 13.53 22.47
N ASP A 349 0.40 13.86 21.93
CA ASP A 349 0.57 14.31 20.55
C ASP A 349 0.58 13.09 19.63
N GLU A 350 -0.54 12.87 19.00
CA GLU A 350 -0.76 11.79 18.04
C GLU A 350 -0.54 12.24 16.58
N SER A 351 0.05 13.42 16.38
CA SER A 351 0.27 13.98 15.02
C SER A 351 1.04 13.06 14.06
N ILE A 352 1.86 12.18 14.59
CA ILE A 352 2.60 11.17 13.84
C ILE A 352 1.66 10.12 13.23
N ALA A 353 0.62 9.73 13.96
CA ALA A 353 -0.36 8.74 13.55
C ALA A 353 -1.53 9.39 12.83
N THR A 354 -2.11 10.43 13.42
CA THR A 354 -3.31 11.10 12.92
C THR A 354 -3.02 12.27 11.99
N GLY A 355 -1.81 12.86 12.07
CA GLY A 355 -1.43 14.08 11.37
C GLY A 355 -2.10 15.36 11.92
N GLU A 356 -2.82 15.28 13.05
CA GLU A 356 -3.39 16.43 13.73
C GLU A 356 -2.39 17.02 14.71
N SER A 357 -2.26 18.35 14.69
CA SER A 357 -1.30 19.05 15.54
C SER A 357 -1.80 19.29 16.96
N LEU A 358 -3.09 19.10 17.23
CA LEU A 358 -3.66 19.29 18.56
C LEU A 358 -3.48 18.00 19.37
N PRO A 359 -2.86 18.06 20.55
CA PRO A 359 -2.74 16.91 21.45
C PRO A 359 -4.10 16.43 21.93
N VAL A 360 -4.26 15.10 22.01
CA VAL A 360 -5.50 14.44 22.45
C VAL A 360 -5.39 14.11 23.94
N TYR A 361 -6.43 14.44 24.72
CA TYR A 361 -6.50 14.08 26.14
C TYR A 361 -6.71 12.58 26.31
N LYS A 362 -5.93 11.98 27.20
CA LYS A 362 -5.96 10.55 27.52
C LYS A 362 -6.09 10.35 29.02
N GLU A 363 -7.02 9.49 29.39
CA GLU A 363 -7.36 9.11 30.77
C GLU A 363 -7.38 7.58 30.92
N PRO A 364 -7.50 7.00 32.10
CA PRO A 364 -7.61 5.57 32.29
C PRO A 364 -8.71 4.94 31.43
N GLY A 365 -8.39 3.86 30.68
CA GLY A 365 -9.23 3.24 29.67
C GLY A 365 -9.00 3.76 28.24
N SER A 366 -8.30 4.90 28.06
CA SER A 366 -7.98 5.42 26.72
C SER A 366 -6.91 4.57 26.04
N THR A 367 -7.07 4.31 24.74
CA THR A 367 -6.03 3.70 23.91
C THR A 367 -4.98 4.72 23.50
N VAL A 368 -3.72 4.28 23.44
CA VAL A 368 -2.57 5.08 22.99
C VAL A 368 -1.76 4.30 21.97
N LEU A 369 -1.20 5.03 21.00
CA LEU A 369 -0.43 4.45 19.90
C LEU A 369 1.07 4.60 20.13
N GLY A 370 1.83 3.58 19.77
CA GLY A 370 3.28 3.62 19.79
C GLY A 370 3.84 4.75 18.92
N ALA A 371 4.99 5.30 19.31
CA ALA A 371 5.69 6.44 18.69
C ALA A 371 5.03 7.81 18.88
N THR A 372 3.83 7.93 19.45
CA THR A 372 3.22 9.21 19.85
C THR A 372 3.94 9.80 21.08
N ILE A 373 3.78 11.10 21.33
CA ILE A 373 4.56 11.83 22.36
C ILE A 373 3.66 12.27 23.48
N ASN A 374 3.97 11.81 24.69
CA ASN A 374 3.32 12.27 25.91
C ASN A 374 3.77 13.71 26.24
N LYS A 375 2.84 14.63 26.56
CA LYS A 375 3.17 16.05 26.77
C LYS A 375 3.32 16.45 28.24
N GLU A 376 2.36 16.15 29.10
CA GLU A 376 2.23 16.82 30.41
C GLU A 376 2.27 15.86 31.60
N GLY A 377 1.40 14.86 31.64
CA GLY A 377 1.24 13.94 32.77
C GLY A 377 2.14 12.72 32.68
N ARG A 378 2.31 12.00 33.83
CA ARG A 378 2.91 10.67 33.83
C ARG A 378 1.85 9.63 33.57
N LEU A 379 2.00 8.86 32.48
CA LEU A 379 1.08 7.79 32.13
C LEU A 379 1.63 6.43 32.54
N ARG A 380 0.77 5.57 33.05
CA ARG A 380 0.99 4.13 33.17
C ARG A 380 0.17 3.45 32.07
N VAL A 381 0.84 2.78 31.15
CA VAL A 381 0.22 2.21 29.94
C VAL A 381 0.47 0.71 29.93
N ARG A 382 -0.60 -0.09 29.82
CA ARG A 382 -0.51 -1.54 29.63
C ARG A 382 -0.28 -1.80 28.16
N ALA A 383 0.82 -2.48 27.80
CA ALA A 383 1.09 -2.88 26.43
C ALA A 383 0.02 -3.86 25.94
N THR A 384 -0.64 -3.52 24.84
CA THR A 384 -1.66 -4.37 24.19
C THR A 384 -1.12 -5.08 22.97
N ARG A 385 -0.28 -4.39 22.18
CA ARG A 385 0.36 -4.92 20.97
C ARG A 385 1.86 -4.65 21.00
N VAL A 386 2.66 -5.60 20.53
CA VAL A 386 4.12 -5.50 20.53
C VAL A 386 4.71 -6.00 19.21
N GLY A 387 5.93 -5.55 18.88
CA GLY A 387 6.67 -6.03 17.73
C GLY A 387 6.00 -5.72 16.39
N GLY A 388 5.74 -6.74 15.57
CA GLY A 388 5.15 -6.62 14.24
C GLY A 388 3.67 -6.23 14.21
N ASP A 389 2.97 -6.37 15.34
CA ASP A 389 1.52 -6.16 15.44
C ASP A 389 1.16 -4.73 15.86
N THR A 390 2.17 -3.90 16.15
CA THR A 390 1.94 -2.49 16.49
C THR A 390 1.41 -1.71 15.30
N PHE A 391 0.62 -0.67 15.58
CA PHE A 391 0.10 0.24 14.56
C PHE A 391 1.21 0.78 13.64
N LEU A 392 2.32 1.24 14.23
CA LEU A 392 3.46 1.75 13.44
C LEU A 392 4.05 0.68 12.51
N SER A 393 4.20 -0.57 13.00
CA SER A 393 4.69 -1.68 12.18
C SER A 393 3.72 -2.03 11.05
N GLN A 394 2.41 -1.95 11.30
CA GLN A 394 1.39 -2.15 10.27
C GLN A 394 1.45 -1.05 9.20
N VAL A 395 1.59 0.22 9.60
CA VAL A 395 1.77 1.35 8.66
C VAL A 395 2.99 1.13 7.77
N ILE A 396 4.15 0.80 8.37
CA ILE A 396 5.39 0.53 7.62
C ILE A 396 5.17 -0.61 6.62
N ARG A 397 4.56 -1.71 7.04
CA ARG A 397 4.25 -2.88 6.19
C ARG A 397 3.32 -2.53 5.02
N LEU A 398 2.27 -1.74 5.26
CA LEU A 398 1.36 -1.30 4.20
C LEU A 398 2.04 -0.42 3.17
N VAL A 399 2.89 0.52 3.61
CA VAL A 399 3.64 1.38 2.70
C VAL A 399 4.69 0.58 1.91
N ASP A 400 5.35 -0.40 2.52
CA ASP A 400 6.29 -1.30 1.82
C ASP A 400 5.56 -2.19 0.79
N GLN A 401 4.39 -2.72 1.13
CA GLN A 401 3.53 -3.47 0.21
C GLN A 401 3.08 -2.61 -0.98
N ALA A 402 2.67 -1.36 -0.73
CA ALA A 402 2.29 -0.43 -1.78
C ALA A 402 3.42 -0.19 -2.78
N GLN A 403 4.66 -0.07 -2.30
CA GLN A 403 5.83 0.14 -3.15
C GLN A 403 6.25 -1.11 -3.93
N GLY A 404 6.01 -2.29 -3.38
CA GLY A 404 6.30 -3.57 -4.02
C GLY A 404 5.21 -4.05 -4.98
N SER A 405 4.03 -3.44 -4.96
CA SER A 405 2.90 -3.86 -5.81
C SER A 405 3.07 -3.43 -7.26
N ARG A 406 2.62 -4.28 -8.18
CA ARG A 406 2.58 -3.96 -9.61
C ARG A 406 1.35 -3.12 -9.94
N VAL A 407 1.52 -2.22 -10.89
CA VAL A 407 0.44 -1.40 -11.44
C VAL A 407 0.20 -1.84 -12.88
N PRO A 408 -1.04 -2.02 -13.35
CA PRO A 408 -1.32 -2.46 -14.72
C PRO A 408 -0.64 -1.61 -15.79
N ILE A 409 -0.51 -0.30 -15.57
CA ILE A 409 0.23 0.59 -16.49
C ILE A 409 1.74 0.28 -16.51
N GLN A 410 2.32 -0.21 -15.44
CA GLN A 410 3.72 -0.63 -15.40
C GLN A 410 3.94 -1.91 -16.21
N GLU A 411 3.04 -2.89 -16.10
CA GLU A 411 3.09 -4.11 -16.93
C GLU A 411 2.96 -3.78 -18.42
N PHE A 412 2.14 -2.79 -18.75
CA PHE A 412 2.05 -2.30 -20.12
C PHE A 412 3.38 -1.71 -20.59
N ALA A 413 4.02 -0.85 -19.77
CA ALA A 413 5.31 -0.26 -20.06
C ALA A 413 6.42 -1.33 -20.23
N ASP A 414 6.43 -2.37 -19.38
CA ASP A 414 7.39 -3.48 -19.44
C ASP A 414 7.19 -4.32 -20.71
N ARG A 415 5.95 -4.62 -21.07
CA ARG A 415 5.64 -5.31 -22.34
C ARG A 415 6.06 -4.51 -23.57
N MET A 416 5.84 -3.19 -23.55
CA MET A 416 6.32 -2.29 -24.60
C MET A 416 7.85 -2.29 -24.68
N THR A 417 8.55 -2.23 -23.56
CA THR A 417 10.02 -2.29 -23.49
C THR A 417 10.55 -3.60 -24.07
N GLY A 418 9.92 -4.73 -23.75
CA GLY A 418 10.32 -6.05 -24.27
C GLY A 418 10.22 -6.17 -25.79
N ARG A 419 9.32 -5.42 -26.44
CA ARG A 419 9.22 -5.34 -27.92
C ARG A 419 10.09 -4.25 -28.52
N PHE A 420 10.29 -3.19 -27.78
CA PHE A 420 11.04 -2.00 -28.23
C PHE A 420 12.52 -2.31 -28.42
N VAL A 421 13.18 -3.02 -27.49
CA VAL A 421 14.61 -3.31 -27.57
C VAL A 421 14.99 -4.14 -28.82
N PRO A 422 14.30 -5.25 -29.13
CA PRO A 422 14.53 -5.96 -30.41
C PRO A 422 14.32 -5.08 -31.65
N LEU A 423 13.29 -4.20 -31.65
CA LEU A 423 13.06 -3.26 -32.74
C LEU A 423 14.22 -2.29 -32.90
N VAL A 424 14.75 -1.76 -31.80
CA VAL A 424 15.92 -0.85 -31.82
C VAL A 424 17.16 -1.55 -32.38
N LEU A 425 17.40 -2.79 -31.97
CA LEU A 425 18.49 -3.59 -32.54
C LEU A 425 18.35 -3.73 -34.05
N LEU A 426 17.13 -4.03 -34.53
CA LEU A 426 16.84 -4.10 -35.96
C LEU A 426 17.10 -2.77 -36.66
N VAL A 427 16.62 -1.65 -36.09
CA VAL A 427 16.84 -0.30 -36.65
C VAL A 427 18.33 0.05 -36.66
N SER A 428 19.08 -0.32 -35.61
CA SER A 428 20.54 -0.07 -35.55
C SER A 428 21.28 -0.86 -36.66
N VAL A 429 20.93 -2.14 -36.86
CA VAL A 429 21.52 -2.96 -37.90
C VAL A 429 21.09 -2.44 -39.30
N ALA A 430 19.83 -2.06 -39.47
CA ALA A 430 19.33 -1.49 -40.71
C ALA A 430 20.04 -0.16 -41.04
N SER A 431 20.25 0.72 -40.01
CA SER A 431 21.01 1.96 -40.20
C SER A 431 22.48 1.68 -40.61
N LEU A 432 23.14 0.70 -39.92
CA LEU A 432 24.49 0.27 -40.28
C LEU A 432 24.56 -0.15 -41.74
N LEU A 433 23.67 -1.05 -42.17
CA LEU A 433 23.63 -1.57 -43.56
C LEU A 433 23.24 -0.48 -44.56
N ALA A 434 22.32 0.41 -44.23
CA ALA A 434 21.93 1.52 -45.11
C ALA A 434 23.10 2.45 -45.39
N TRP A 435 23.88 2.81 -44.38
CA TRP A 435 25.08 3.62 -44.53
C TRP A 435 26.19 2.91 -45.31
N LEU A 436 26.36 1.59 -45.15
CA LEU A 436 27.34 0.80 -45.90
C LEU A 436 26.95 0.61 -47.37
N LEU A 437 25.66 0.39 -47.65
CA LEU A 437 25.19 0.00 -48.99
C LEU A 437 24.66 1.19 -49.79
N LEU A 438 24.14 2.24 -49.15
CA LEU A 438 23.45 3.38 -49.78
C LEU A 438 24.02 4.74 -49.34
N PRO A 439 25.34 4.94 -49.25
CA PRO A 439 25.93 6.18 -48.72
C PRO A 439 25.55 7.40 -49.58
N GLU A 440 25.46 7.26 -50.89
CA GLU A 440 25.11 8.36 -51.79
C GLU A 440 23.68 8.89 -51.59
N LEU A 441 22.76 8.04 -51.14
CA LEU A 441 21.38 8.42 -50.84
C LEU A 441 21.29 9.19 -49.51
N LEU A 442 22.15 8.85 -48.54
CA LEU A 442 22.11 9.39 -47.16
C LEU A 442 23.00 10.62 -47.00
N ARG A 443 24.10 10.79 -47.74
CA ARG A 443 24.99 11.94 -47.66
C ARG A 443 24.31 13.28 -47.83
N PRO A 444 23.33 13.49 -48.74
CA PRO A 444 22.62 14.77 -48.83
C PRO A 444 21.96 15.21 -47.52
N ILE A 445 21.48 14.26 -46.72
CA ILE A 445 20.89 14.53 -45.37
C ILE A 445 21.96 15.04 -44.42
N LEU A 446 23.16 14.43 -44.42
CA LEU A 446 24.30 14.89 -43.62
C LEU A 446 24.79 16.29 -44.07
N LEU A 447 24.88 16.56 -45.36
CA LEU A 447 25.26 17.87 -45.90
C LEU A 447 24.28 18.95 -45.45
N TRP A 448 22.98 18.67 -45.49
CA TRP A 448 21.95 19.55 -44.98
C TRP A 448 22.10 19.77 -43.46
N GLY A 449 22.30 18.69 -42.70
CA GLY A 449 22.49 18.75 -41.24
C GLY A 449 23.76 19.50 -40.81
N ALA A 450 24.86 19.34 -41.58
CA ALA A 450 26.12 20.03 -41.30
C ALA A 450 26.02 21.56 -41.40
N GLY A 451 25.01 22.08 -42.10
CA GLY A 451 24.78 23.50 -42.20
C GLY A 451 24.37 24.20 -40.86
N PHE A 452 23.87 23.42 -39.89
CA PHE A 452 23.43 23.95 -38.58
C PHE A 452 23.80 23.07 -37.39
N LEU A 453 24.31 21.86 -37.60
CA LEU A 453 24.76 20.93 -36.53
C LEU A 453 26.29 20.81 -36.53
N PRO A 454 27.02 21.47 -35.64
CA PRO A 454 28.50 21.55 -35.68
C PRO A 454 29.19 20.18 -35.41
N TRP A 455 28.45 19.15 -34.96
CA TRP A 455 28.99 17.82 -34.71
C TRP A 455 28.80 16.84 -35.89
N VAL A 456 28.17 17.27 -36.96
CA VAL A 456 27.93 16.45 -38.16
C VAL A 456 29.09 16.66 -39.13
N ASP A 457 29.89 15.60 -39.37
CA ASP A 457 30.98 15.59 -40.34
C ASP A 457 30.59 14.81 -41.60
N PRO A 458 30.22 15.48 -42.69
CA PRO A 458 29.88 14.82 -43.95
C PRO A 458 31.08 14.27 -44.68
N THR A 459 32.33 14.59 -44.27
CA THR A 459 33.57 14.13 -44.88
C THR A 459 34.06 12.80 -44.31
N ALA A 460 33.47 12.36 -43.21
CA ALA A 460 33.84 11.10 -42.57
C ALA A 460 33.66 9.90 -43.53
N SER A 461 34.51 8.88 -43.33
CA SER A 461 34.43 7.67 -44.15
C SER A 461 33.14 6.88 -43.90
N VAL A 462 32.67 6.17 -44.94
CA VAL A 462 31.43 5.40 -44.88
C VAL A 462 31.37 4.43 -43.71
N PRO A 463 32.42 3.64 -43.37
CA PRO A 463 32.40 2.76 -42.20
C PRO A 463 32.25 3.51 -40.86
N VAL A 464 32.84 4.70 -40.77
CA VAL A 464 32.74 5.58 -39.60
C VAL A 464 31.30 6.08 -39.42
N LEU A 465 30.69 6.59 -40.48
CA LEU A 465 29.30 7.06 -40.47
C LEU A 465 28.34 5.92 -40.12
N ALA A 466 28.53 4.75 -40.73
CA ALA A 466 27.74 3.57 -40.47
C ALA A 466 27.78 3.17 -38.98
N MET A 467 29.00 3.14 -38.40
CA MET A 467 29.18 2.79 -37.01
C MET A 467 28.62 3.85 -36.05
N LEU A 468 28.92 5.14 -36.31
CA LEU A 468 28.40 6.24 -35.49
C LEU A 468 26.87 6.25 -35.46
N SER A 469 26.21 6.07 -36.62
CA SER A 469 24.76 6.03 -36.70
C SER A 469 24.18 4.84 -35.94
N ALA A 470 24.74 3.64 -36.15
CA ALA A 470 24.29 2.44 -35.44
C ALA A 470 24.43 2.58 -33.90
N VAL A 471 25.59 3.05 -33.45
CA VAL A 471 25.84 3.28 -32.01
C VAL A 471 24.95 4.39 -31.45
N ALA A 472 24.75 5.48 -32.23
CA ALA A 472 23.84 6.54 -31.81
C ALA A 472 22.41 6.05 -31.59
N VAL A 473 21.90 5.20 -32.50
CA VAL A 473 20.60 4.54 -32.33
C VAL A 473 20.54 3.68 -31.06
N LEU A 474 21.55 2.84 -30.82
CA LEU A 474 21.58 1.98 -29.63
C LEU A 474 21.59 2.79 -28.33
N VAL A 475 22.37 3.86 -28.28
CA VAL A 475 22.54 4.69 -27.09
C VAL A 475 21.30 5.52 -26.80
N ILE A 476 20.78 6.25 -27.81
CA ILE A 476 19.64 7.14 -27.61
C ILE A 476 18.35 6.37 -27.28
N ALA A 477 18.24 5.15 -27.78
CA ALA A 477 17.08 4.31 -27.56
C ALA A 477 17.03 3.64 -26.17
N CYS A 478 18.02 3.86 -25.31
CA CYS A 478 17.98 3.30 -23.95
C CYS A 478 16.71 3.73 -23.21
N PRO A 479 15.83 2.80 -22.79
CA PRO A 479 14.59 3.14 -22.10
C PRO A 479 14.81 3.36 -20.59
N CYS A 480 15.95 3.94 -20.19
CA CYS A 480 16.35 4.06 -18.79
C CYS A 480 15.33 4.86 -17.96
N ALA A 481 14.78 5.96 -18.54
CA ALA A 481 13.78 6.79 -17.90
C ALA A 481 12.40 6.09 -17.75
N LEU A 482 12.08 5.18 -18.68
CA LEU A 482 10.80 4.47 -18.70
C LEU A 482 10.65 3.55 -17.47
N GLY A 483 11.72 2.83 -17.10
CA GLY A 483 11.75 1.98 -15.90
C GLY A 483 11.63 2.74 -14.58
N LEU A 484 11.90 4.07 -14.59
CA LEU A 484 11.76 4.94 -13.42
C LEU A 484 10.40 5.64 -13.34
N ALA A 485 9.67 5.73 -14.46
CA ALA A 485 8.50 6.58 -14.62
C ALA A 485 7.39 6.26 -13.58
N THR A 486 7.04 4.99 -13.42
CA THR A 486 6.00 4.52 -12.51
C THR A 486 6.50 4.42 -11.07
N PRO A 487 7.60 3.70 -10.75
CA PRO A 487 8.02 3.50 -9.36
C PRO A 487 8.29 4.82 -8.63
N THR A 488 8.96 5.78 -9.29
CA THR A 488 9.29 7.06 -8.61
C THR A 488 8.05 7.87 -8.28
N ALA A 489 7.05 7.90 -9.16
CA ALA A 489 5.81 8.63 -8.91
C ALA A 489 4.96 7.95 -7.81
N LEU A 490 4.89 6.60 -7.82
CA LEU A 490 4.20 5.83 -6.78
C LEU A 490 4.85 6.04 -5.41
N MET A 491 6.18 5.94 -5.32
CA MET A 491 6.90 6.12 -4.05
C MET A 491 6.68 7.51 -3.47
N VAL A 492 6.71 8.56 -4.31
CA VAL A 492 6.42 9.93 -3.85
C VAL A 492 4.95 10.06 -3.46
N GLY A 493 4.02 9.47 -4.23
CA GLY A 493 2.59 9.52 -3.94
C GLY A 493 2.22 8.79 -2.65
N SER A 494 2.65 7.53 -2.49
CA SER A 494 2.38 6.75 -1.26
C SER A 494 3.04 7.37 -0.03
N GLY A 495 4.26 7.91 -0.17
CA GLY A 495 4.93 8.63 0.90
C GLY A 495 4.19 9.89 1.35
N LEU A 496 3.66 10.68 0.40
CA LEU A 496 2.83 11.86 0.70
C LEU A 496 1.49 11.47 1.35
N GLY A 497 0.90 10.35 0.92
CA GLY A 497 -0.28 9.78 1.56
C GLY A 497 -0.01 9.42 3.01
N ALA A 498 1.07 8.66 3.26
CA ALA A 498 1.46 8.23 4.60
C ALA A 498 1.76 9.41 5.54
N GLU A 499 2.43 10.49 5.05
CA GLU A 499 2.63 11.73 5.82
C GLU A 499 1.30 12.37 6.29
N ARG A 500 0.16 11.95 5.70
CA ARG A 500 -1.18 12.48 5.98
C ARG A 500 -2.14 11.46 6.59
N GLY A 501 -1.64 10.30 7.00
CA GLY A 501 -2.48 9.22 7.50
C GLY A 501 -3.34 8.55 6.41
N ILE A 502 -2.99 8.70 5.13
CA ILE A 502 -3.63 8.01 4.00
C ILE A 502 -2.70 6.86 3.61
N LEU A 503 -3.06 5.65 4.01
CA LEU A 503 -2.30 4.44 3.74
C LEU A 503 -2.88 3.74 2.53
N ILE A 504 -2.12 3.67 1.45
CA ILE A 504 -2.53 3.01 0.21
C ILE A 504 -1.81 1.68 0.13
N ARG A 505 -2.55 0.58 0.02
CA ARG A 505 -2.02 -0.79 0.07
C ARG A 505 -1.30 -1.22 -1.21
N SER A 506 -1.73 -0.69 -2.36
CA SER A 506 -1.15 -1.08 -3.63
C SER A 506 -1.13 0.06 -4.65
N GLY A 507 -0.22 -0.04 -5.62
CA GLY A 507 -0.21 0.87 -6.75
C GLY A 507 -1.42 0.69 -7.67
N GLU A 508 -2.02 -0.51 -7.69
CA GLU A 508 -3.26 -0.79 -8.39
C GLU A 508 -4.42 0.01 -7.80
N ALA A 509 -4.49 0.10 -6.46
CA ALA A 509 -5.46 0.95 -5.78
C ALA A 509 -5.37 2.41 -6.24
N ILE A 510 -4.16 2.97 -6.40
CA ILE A 510 -3.96 4.32 -6.97
C ILE A 510 -4.53 4.40 -8.39
N GLN A 511 -4.30 3.40 -9.21
CA GLN A 511 -4.78 3.39 -10.59
C GLN A 511 -6.30 3.26 -10.67
N THR A 512 -6.91 2.38 -9.87
CA THR A 512 -8.35 2.14 -9.86
C THR A 512 -9.11 3.30 -9.23
N PHE A 513 -8.60 3.86 -8.14
CA PHE A 513 -9.26 4.93 -7.40
C PHE A 513 -9.46 6.20 -8.24
N LYS A 514 -8.56 6.52 -9.16
CA LYS A 514 -8.74 7.69 -10.05
C LYS A 514 -9.97 7.61 -10.95
N ASP A 515 -10.40 6.39 -11.29
CA ASP A 515 -11.49 6.10 -12.21
C ASP A 515 -12.85 5.92 -11.51
N VAL A 516 -12.86 5.94 -10.16
CA VAL A 516 -14.09 5.85 -9.37
C VAL A 516 -15.03 6.98 -9.71
N THR A 517 -16.30 6.63 -9.95
CA THR A 517 -17.42 7.54 -10.26
C THR A 517 -18.55 7.44 -9.25
N VAL A 518 -18.63 6.34 -8.51
CA VAL A 518 -19.62 6.11 -7.46
C VAL A 518 -18.94 5.87 -6.14
N MET A 519 -19.29 6.66 -5.13
CA MET A 519 -18.80 6.54 -3.77
C MET A 519 -19.92 6.02 -2.88
N VAL A 520 -19.77 4.81 -2.38
CA VAL A 520 -20.70 4.19 -1.43
C VAL A 520 -20.19 4.46 -0.03
N LEU A 521 -21.01 5.04 0.81
CA LEU A 521 -20.70 5.37 2.19
C LEU A 521 -21.56 4.55 3.14
N ASP A 522 -20.94 3.90 4.12
CA ASP A 522 -21.71 3.45 5.27
C ASP A 522 -22.19 4.66 6.09
N LYS A 523 -23.27 4.50 6.85
CA LYS A 523 -23.76 5.57 7.72
C LYS A 523 -22.97 5.64 9.03
N THR A 524 -23.02 4.55 9.79
CA THR A 524 -22.55 4.48 11.19
C THR A 524 -21.02 4.49 11.25
N GLY A 525 -20.44 5.38 12.07
CA GLY A 525 -18.97 5.50 12.18
C GLY A 525 -18.31 6.20 10.98
N THR A 526 -18.96 6.27 9.82
CA THR A 526 -18.45 6.88 8.57
C THR A 526 -19.00 8.28 8.37
N ILE A 527 -20.30 8.43 8.11
CA ILE A 527 -20.99 9.74 7.99
C ILE A 527 -21.27 10.31 9.38
N THR A 528 -21.62 9.44 10.32
CA THR A 528 -21.91 9.75 11.71
C THR A 528 -20.75 9.32 12.61
N ARG A 529 -20.78 9.74 13.89
CA ARG A 529 -19.72 9.43 14.85
C ARG A 529 -19.68 7.97 15.30
N GLY A 530 -20.80 7.22 15.11
CA GLY A 530 -20.96 5.86 15.59
C GLY A 530 -21.23 5.78 17.10
N GLU A 531 -21.39 6.92 17.73
CA GLU A 531 -21.68 7.07 19.17
C GLU A 531 -23.05 7.76 19.30
N PRO A 532 -24.10 6.99 19.64
CA PRO A 532 -25.40 7.58 19.93
C PRO A 532 -25.27 8.57 21.10
N ARG A 533 -25.99 9.71 21.01
CA ARG A 533 -26.06 10.72 22.06
C ARG A 533 -27.50 11.10 22.34
N LEU A 534 -27.79 11.45 23.60
CA LEU A 534 -29.05 12.02 24.00
C LEU A 534 -29.28 13.34 23.24
N THR A 535 -30.36 13.47 22.48
CA THR A 535 -30.63 14.66 21.66
C THR A 535 -31.82 15.49 22.17
N GLU A 536 -32.92 14.83 22.49
CA GLU A 536 -34.14 15.49 22.95
C GLU A 536 -34.79 14.67 24.06
N VAL A 537 -35.45 15.40 24.98
CA VAL A 537 -36.34 14.85 26.00
C VAL A 537 -37.68 15.55 25.85
N ILE A 538 -38.75 14.81 25.66
CA ILE A 538 -40.11 15.36 25.51
C ILE A 538 -40.97 14.80 26.64
N THR A 539 -41.48 15.63 27.48
CA THR A 539 -42.33 15.25 28.66
C THR A 539 -43.81 15.23 28.31
N ALA A 540 -44.55 14.28 28.87
CA ALA A 540 -46.02 14.32 28.89
C ALA A 540 -46.49 15.35 29.92
N ALA A 541 -47.72 15.79 29.81
CA ALA A 541 -48.29 16.78 30.71
C ALA A 541 -48.25 16.30 32.18
N GLY A 542 -47.57 17.08 33.02
CA GLY A 542 -47.44 16.81 34.43
C GLY A 542 -46.13 16.06 34.84
N THR A 543 -45.24 15.78 33.93
CA THR A 543 -43.94 15.18 34.22
C THR A 543 -42.83 16.23 34.08
N ASP A 544 -41.94 16.28 35.01
CA ASP A 544 -40.74 17.11 34.97
C ASP A 544 -39.64 16.44 34.09
N GLU A 545 -38.87 17.27 33.37
CA GLU A 545 -37.84 16.78 32.46
C GLU A 545 -36.73 16.07 33.20
N ASP A 546 -36.24 16.63 34.29
CA ASP A 546 -35.15 16.05 35.07
C ASP A 546 -35.57 14.73 35.74
N GLN A 547 -36.85 14.64 36.17
CA GLN A 547 -37.39 13.41 36.71
C GLN A 547 -37.56 12.31 35.66
N LEU A 548 -38.05 12.65 34.47
CA LEU A 548 -38.14 11.71 33.36
C LEU A 548 -36.78 11.18 32.99
N LEU A 549 -35.79 12.06 32.84
CA LEU A 549 -34.42 11.70 32.50
C LEU A 549 -33.75 10.88 33.61
N LYS A 550 -34.05 11.20 34.87
CA LYS A 550 -33.57 10.44 36.02
C LYS A 550 -34.08 9.00 35.99
N TRP A 551 -35.37 8.78 35.79
CA TRP A 551 -35.95 7.46 35.65
C TRP A 551 -35.31 6.69 34.46
N ALA A 552 -35.18 7.34 33.34
CA ALA A 552 -34.54 6.74 32.14
C ALA A 552 -33.11 6.33 32.41
N ALA A 553 -32.28 7.25 32.94
CA ALA A 553 -30.89 6.98 33.26
C ALA A 553 -30.70 5.90 34.33
N SER A 554 -31.58 5.88 35.36
CA SER A 554 -31.46 4.89 36.42
C SER A 554 -31.70 3.48 35.90
N VAL A 555 -32.75 3.23 35.11
CA VAL A 555 -33.03 1.89 34.55
C VAL A 555 -31.97 1.50 33.54
N GLU A 556 -31.60 2.42 32.67
CA GLU A 556 -30.61 2.15 31.60
C GLU A 556 -29.19 2.01 32.16
N SER A 557 -28.88 2.45 33.38
CA SER A 557 -27.56 2.25 34.00
C SER A 557 -27.20 0.77 34.20
N ALA A 558 -28.21 -0.11 34.25
CA ALA A 558 -28.04 -1.55 34.34
C ALA A 558 -27.96 -2.25 32.96
N SER A 559 -28.06 -1.51 31.87
CA SER A 559 -28.05 -2.03 30.51
C SER A 559 -26.71 -1.74 29.80
N GLU A 560 -26.16 -2.73 29.10
CA GLU A 560 -24.95 -2.55 28.28
C GLU A 560 -25.23 -2.02 26.85
N HIS A 561 -26.47 -1.75 26.55
CA HIS A 561 -26.87 -1.33 25.20
C HIS A 561 -26.32 0.07 24.87
N PRO A 562 -25.86 0.35 23.61
CA PRO A 562 -25.33 1.68 23.23
C PRO A 562 -26.31 2.84 23.46
N ILE A 563 -27.63 2.61 23.27
CA ILE A 563 -28.68 3.60 23.57
C ILE A 563 -28.72 3.90 25.09
N ALA A 564 -28.59 2.88 25.92
CA ALA A 564 -28.57 3.02 27.36
C ALA A 564 -27.41 3.90 27.84
N ARG A 565 -26.20 3.62 27.34
CA ARG A 565 -25.02 4.44 27.62
C ARG A 565 -25.24 5.90 27.23
N ALA A 566 -25.81 6.15 26.04
CA ALA A 566 -26.10 7.49 25.55
C ALA A 566 -27.10 8.26 26.46
N ILE A 567 -28.11 7.57 27.03
CA ILE A 567 -29.08 8.15 27.94
C ILE A 567 -28.38 8.49 29.29
N VAL A 568 -27.60 7.56 29.85
CA VAL A 568 -26.88 7.76 31.09
C VAL A 568 -25.87 8.89 31.00
N GLU A 569 -25.00 8.89 29.98
CA GLU A 569 -24.02 9.95 29.75
C GLU A 569 -24.72 11.32 29.51
N GLY A 570 -25.81 11.31 28.75
CA GLY A 570 -26.60 12.51 28.47
C GLY A 570 -27.29 13.08 29.73
N ALA A 571 -27.71 12.23 30.64
CA ALA A 571 -28.24 12.61 31.95
C ALA A 571 -27.15 13.23 32.84
N SER A 572 -26.02 12.55 32.98
CA SER A 572 -24.88 13.04 33.79
C SER A 572 -24.35 14.39 33.25
N ALA A 573 -24.28 14.58 31.93
CA ALA A 573 -23.90 15.86 31.30
C ALA A 573 -24.86 17.00 31.62
N ARG A 574 -26.11 16.70 31.99
CA ARG A 574 -27.14 17.66 32.42
C ARG A 574 -27.21 17.80 33.95
N GLY A 575 -26.31 17.10 34.68
CA GLY A 575 -26.29 17.12 36.16
C GLY A 575 -27.35 16.24 36.81
N VAL A 576 -27.93 15.29 36.05
CA VAL A 576 -28.92 14.34 36.56
C VAL A 576 -28.20 13.01 36.85
N GLU A 577 -28.04 12.69 38.14
CA GLU A 577 -27.42 11.45 38.58
C GLU A 577 -28.48 10.30 38.67
N PRO A 578 -28.16 9.10 38.20
CA PRO A 578 -29.06 7.97 38.27
C PRO A 578 -29.20 7.46 39.72
N ASP A 579 -30.42 7.01 40.11
CA ASP A 579 -30.69 6.31 41.36
C ASP A 579 -30.42 4.80 41.18
N GLU A 580 -30.37 4.07 42.30
CA GLU A 580 -30.24 2.63 42.31
C GLU A 580 -31.49 1.97 41.69
N VAL A 581 -31.29 1.03 40.76
CA VAL A 581 -32.37 0.28 40.14
C VAL A 581 -32.49 -1.11 40.73
N HIS A 582 -33.74 -1.54 40.99
CA HIS A 582 -34.07 -2.86 41.43
C HIS A 582 -34.89 -3.59 40.35
N GLU A 583 -34.94 -4.93 40.40
CA GLU A 583 -35.71 -5.81 39.49
C GLU A 583 -35.50 -5.55 37.99
N PHE A 584 -34.27 -5.19 37.58
CA PHE A 584 -33.96 -4.96 36.17
C PHE A 584 -34.23 -6.20 35.31
N ARG A 585 -34.96 -6.02 34.20
CA ARG A 585 -35.22 -7.04 33.19
C ARG A 585 -35.14 -6.46 31.82
N SER A 586 -34.45 -7.15 30.92
CA SER A 586 -34.43 -6.79 29.49
C SER A 586 -35.54 -7.53 28.73
N ALA A 587 -36.33 -6.81 27.96
CA ALA A 587 -37.32 -7.35 27.03
C ALA A 587 -36.76 -7.56 25.61
N GLY A 588 -35.47 -7.86 25.49
CA GLY A 588 -34.76 -8.00 24.23
C GLY A 588 -34.66 -6.68 23.48
N ALA A 589 -34.79 -6.73 22.16
CA ALA A 589 -34.68 -5.52 21.31
C ALA A 589 -35.83 -4.52 21.46
N ARG A 590 -36.80 -4.74 22.40
CA ARG A 590 -37.99 -3.91 22.54
C ARG A 590 -37.90 -2.91 23.68
N GLY A 591 -37.11 -3.19 24.72
CA GLY A 591 -36.94 -2.26 25.84
C GLY A 591 -36.48 -2.96 27.13
N VAL A 592 -36.60 -2.23 28.25
CA VAL A 592 -36.14 -2.64 29.58
C VAL A 592 -37.17 -2.29 30.63
N HIS A 593 -37.17 -3.02 31.72
CA HIS A 593 -37.99 -2.81 32.93
C HIS A 593 -37.05 -2.63 34.13
N GLY A 594 -37.48 -1.84 35.10
CA GLY A 594 -36.80 -1.71 36.36
C GLY A 594 -37.66 -0.99 37.37
N GLU A 595 -37.30 -1.08 38.67
CA GLU A 595 -37.93 -0.32 39.73
C GLU A 595 -36.94 0.71 40.29
N VAL A 596 -37.36 1.97 40.33
CA VAL A 596 -36.59 3.10 40.83
C VAL A 596 -37.32 3.76 41.95
N ALA A 597 -36.76 3.77 43.15
CA ALA A 597 -37.37 4.34 44.37
C ALA A 597 -38.80 3.80 44.67
N GLY A 598 -39.07 2.54 44.41
CA GLY A 598 -40.35 1.88 44.61
C GLY A 598 -41.37 2.14 43.47
N VAL A 599 -40.98 2.78 42.36
CA VAL A 599 -41.82 3.05 41.20
C VAL A 599 -41.40 2.13 40.05
N PRO A 600 -42.32 1.31 39.50
CA PRO A 600 -42.04 0.50 38.34
C PRO A 600 -41.92 1.37 37.08
N ILE A 601 -40.79 1.25 36.38
CA ILE A 601 -40.45 2.01 35.17
C ILE A 601 -40.30 1.03 34.02
N ILE A 602 -40.87 1.38 32.89
CA ILE A 602 -40.76 0.66 31.63
C ILE A 602 -40.20 1.63 30.58
N ILE A 603 -39.16 1.23 29.86
CA ILE A 603 -38.56 2.03 28.80
C ILE A 603 -38.50 1.16 27.55
N GLY A 604 -39.03 1.64 26.44
CA GLY A 604 -39.01 0.85 25.24
C GLY A 604 -39.77 1.47 24.06
N ASN A 605 -39.96 0.63 23.03
CA ASN A 605 -40.76 1.02 21.86
C ASN A 605 -42.28 0.95 22.17
N ARG A 606 -43.08 1.55 21.32
CA ARG A 606 -44.53 1.61 21.50
C ARG A 606 -45.16 0.23 21.69
N LEU A 607 -44.70 -0.79 20.93
CA LEU A 607 -45.28 -2.14 20.99
C LEU A 607 -45.11 -2.79 22.36
N LEU A 608 -43.90 -2.64 22.98
CA LEU A 608 -43.69 -3.16 24.35
C LEU A 608 -44.64 -2.49 25.35
N LEU A 609 -44.80 -1.18 25.28
CA LEU A 609 -45.64 -0.47 26.25
C LEU A 609 -47.14 -0.75 26.07
N GLU A 610 -47.61 -1.01 24.82
CA GLU A 610 -48.95 -1.48 24.55
C GLU A 610 -49.19 -2.89 25.09
N GLU A 611 -48.25 -3.82 24.92
CA GLU A 611 -48.32 -5.18 25.48
C GLU A 611 -48.38 -5.15 27.02
N GLU A 612 -47.66 -4.23 27.65
CA GLU A 612 -47.63 -4.06 29.12
C GLU A 612 -48.84 -3.21 29.66
N GLY A 613 -49.73 -2.79 28.75
CA GLY A 613 -50.96 -2.09 29.15
C GLY A 613 -50.72 -0.65 29.63
N VAL A 614 -49.67 0.01 29.19
CA VAL A 614 -49.36 1.39 29.52
C VAL A 614 -50.41 2.32 28.89
N THR A 615 -50.90 3.26 29.71
CA THR A 615 -51.87 4.28 29.25
C THR A 615 -51.22 5.61 28.89
N GLY A 616 -51.92 6.44 28.09
CA GLY A 616 -51.41 7.78 27.71
C GLY A 616 -50.44 7.81 26.51
N LEU A 617 -50.25 6.72 25.80
CA LEU A 617 -49.37 6.63 24.66
C LEU A 617 -49.81 7.55 23.51
N ASP A 618 -51.12 7.68 23.24
CA ASP A 618 -51.68 8.47 22.14
C ASP A 618 -51.28 9.96 22.21
N ALA A 619 -51.07 10.49 23.41
CA ALA A 619 -50.61 11.88 23.61
C ALA A 619 -49.16 12.10 23.09
N LEU A 620 -48.36 11.06 22.95
CA LEU A 620 -46.98 11.11 22.55
C LEU A 620 -46.77 10.76 21.06
N ASP A 621 -47.81 10.26 20.35
CA ASP A 621 -47.67 9.79 18.96
C ASP A 621 -47.14 10.85 18.02
N SER A 622 -47.70 12.07 18.07
CA SER A 622 -47.23 13.15 17.20
C SER A 622 -45.76 13.50 17.44
N ALA A 623 -45.32 13.45 18.69
CA ALA A 623 -43.92 13.72 19.05
C ALA A 623 -43.02 12.57 18.62
N LEU A 624 -43.47 11.33 18.82
CA LEU A 624 -42.75 10.14 18.38
C LEU A 624 -42.52 10.13 16.87
N ASP A 625 -43.60 10.34 16.10
CA ASP A 625 -43.53 10.44 14.63
C ASP A 625 -42.59 11.56 14.17
N GLN A 626 -42.59 12.71 14.83
CA GLN A 626 -41.68 13.82 14.51
C GLN A 626 -40.23 13.48 14.77
N LEU A 627 -39.91 12.81 15.87
CA LEU A 627 -38.57 12.38 16.22
C LEU A 627 -38.07 11.32 15.25
N GLU A 628 -38.89 10.31 14.97
CA GLU A 628 -38.57 9.25 14.02
C GLU A 628 -38.41 9.78 12.58
N SER A 629 -39.23 10.76 12.17
CA SER A 629 -39.09 11.41 10.87
C SER A 629 -37.79 12.20 10.72
N ARG A 630 -37.18 12.64 11.84
CA ARG A 630 -35.86 13.29 11.87
C ARG A 630 -34.71 12.30 12.04
N GLY A 631 -34.99 11.00 11.93
CA GLY A 631 -33.97 9.95 12.02
C GLY A 631 -33.42 9.66 13.43
N ARG A 632 -34.21 10.02 14.46
CA ARG A 632 -33.85 9.77 15.86
C ARG A 632 -34.46 8.47 16.34
N THR A 633 -33.72 7.75 17.18
CA THR A 633 -34.27 6.60 17.92
C THR A 633 -34.93 7.12 19.18
N ALA A 634 -36.23 6.99 19.24
CA ALA A 634 -37.03 7.47 20.35
C ALA A 634 -37.53 6.29 21.19
N VAL A 635 -37.29 6.35 22.52
CA VAL A 635 -37.80 5.40 23.50
C VAL A 635 -38.79 6.12 24.42
N ILE A 636 -39.94 5.47 24.65
CA ILE A 636 -40.96 5.97 25.54
C ILE A 636 -40.64 5.51 26.95
N VAL A 637 -40.73 6.39 27.92
CA VAL A 637 -40.57 6.13 29.34
C VAL A 637 -41.92 6.15 30.04
N ALA A 638 -42.28 5.06 30.67
CA ALA A 638 -43.51 4.98 31.46
C ALA A 638 -43.19 4.71 32.94
N ALA A 639 -43.88 5.35 33.85
CA ALA A 639 -43.80 5.16 35.27
C ALA A 639 -45.18 4.77 35.84
N ALA A 640 -45.23 3.73 36.68
CA ALA A 640 -46.46 3.23 37.30
C ALA A 640 -47.60 2.94 36.29
N GLY A 641 -47.28 2.46 35.07
CA GLY A 641 -48.26 2.13 34.01
C GLY A 641 -48.78 3.34 33.21
N VAL A 642 -48.18 4.53 33.34
CA VAL A 642 -48.54 5.73 32.58
C VAL A 642 -47.33 6.23 31.80
N ALA A 643 -47.55 6.58 30.54
CA ALA A 643 -46.51 7.16 29.70
C ALA A 643 -46.14 8.57 30.16
N CYS A 644 -44.90 8.78 30.52
CA CYS A 644 -44.40 10.01 31.11
C CYS A 644 -43.65 10.91 30.12
N GLY A 645 -43.18 10.34 29.00
CA GLY A 645 -42.50 11.11 27.97
C GLY A 645 -41.62 10.23 27.06
N ILE A 646 -40.83 10.88 26.24
CA ILE A 646 -39.98 10.30 25.25
C ILE A 646 -38.54 10.77 25.47
N VAL A 647 -37.59 9.86 25.41
CA VAL A 647 -36.14 10.15 25.35
C VAL A 647 -35.66 9.78 23.98
N ALA A 648 -35.08 10.74 23.26
CA ALA A 648 -34.58 10.56 21.91
C ALA A 648 -33.07 10.55 21.87
N VAL A 649 -32.53 9.55 21.19
CA VAL A 649 -31.11 9.34 20.98
C VAL A 649 -30.83 9.32 19.46
N ALA A 650 -29.77 9.96 19.05
CA ALA A 650 -29.33 9.88 17.67
C ALA A 650 -27.82 9.77 17.56
N ASP A 651 -27.38 9.06 16.54
CA ASP A 651 -25.98 9.08 16.13
C ASP A 651 -25.74 10.38 15.36
N THR A 652 -24.85 11.22 15.87
CA THR A 652 -24.64 12.57 15.36
C THR A 652 -23.79 12.57 14.09
N ILE A 653 -24.22 13.34 13.09
CA ILE A 653 -23.44 13.55 11.87
C ILE A 653 -22.12 14.23 12.22
N LYS A 654 -21.01 13.75 11.65
CA LYS A 654 -19.71 14.40 11.79
C LYS A 654 -19.74 15.77 11.12
N GLU A 655 -19.12 16.77 11.74
CA GLU A 655 -19.18 18.15 11.28
C GLU A 655 -18.64 18.33 9.85
N GLU A 656 -17.60 17.54 9.51
CA GLU A 656 -16.96 17.55 8.20
C GLU A 656 -17.68 16.74 7.11
N SER A 657 -18.67 15.88 7.46
CA SER A 657 -19.32 14.99 6.49
C SER A 657 -20.01 15.75 5.35
N ARG A 658 -20.72 16.85 5.67
CA ARG A 658 -21.36 17.69 4.67
C ARG A 658 -20.35 18.33 3.72
N GLN A 659 -19.19 18.77 4.24
CA GLN A 659 -18.12 19.35 3.44
C GLN A 659 -17.49 18.29 2.53
N ALA A 660 -17.21 17.10 3.07
CA ALA A 660 -16.62 15.98 2.32
C ALA A 660 -17.53 15.55 1.15
N ILE A 661 -18.85 15.42 1.39
CA ILE A 661 -19.80 15.03 0.36
C ILE A 661 -19.90 16.10 -0.75
N ARG A 662 -19.94 17.38 -0.40
CA ARG A 662 -19.88 18.45 -1.41
C ARG A 662 -18.59 18.41 -2.23
N ALA A 663 -17.46 18.13 -1.59
CA ALA A 663 -16.20 17.98 -2.29
C ALA A 663 -16.15 16.75 -3.21
N MET A 664 -16.81 15.64 -2.83
CA MET A 664 -17.00 14.47 -3.69
C MET A 664 -17.83 14.84 -4.93
N HIS A 665 -18.93 15.58 -4.78
CA HIS A 665 -19.73 16.08 -5.91
C HIS A 665 -18.92 17.01 -6.83
N ALA A 666 -18.09 17.89 -6.26
CA ALA A 666 -17.20 18.76 -7.04
C ALA A 666 -16.14 17.96 -7.84
N LEU A 667 -15.78 16.76 -7.39
CA LEU A 667 -14.95 15.80 -8.14
C LEU A 667 -15.72 15.00 -9.20
N GLY A 668 -17.03 15.19 -9.32
CA GLY A 668 -17.93 14.50 -10.25
C GLY A 668 -18.36 13.11 -9.77
N LEU A 669 -18.32 12.85 -8.46
CA LEU A 669 -18.73 11.57 -7.87
C LEU A 669 -20.22 11.59 -7.57
N ARG A 670 -20.89 10.45 -7.82
CA ARG A 670 -22.19 10.14 -7.26
C ARG A 670 -22.01 9.52 -5.88
N VAL A 671 -22.71 10.03 -4.88
CA VAL A 671 -22.60 9.56 -3.50
C VAL A 671 -23.84 8.75 -3.11
N VAL A 672 -23.62 7.51 -2.69
CA VAL A 672 -24.66 6.56 -2.29
C VAL A 672 -24.46 6.20 -0.83
N MET A 673 -25.51 6.25 0.00
CA MET A 673 -25.44 5.77 1.38
C MET A 673 -26.05 4.37 1.48
N VAL A 674 -25.36 3.46 2.20
CA VAL A 674 -25.88 2.13 2.53
C VAL A 674 -25.96 2.02 4.06
N THR A 675 -27.11 1.63 4.58
CA THR A 675 -27.33 1.52 6.04
C THR A 675 -28.33 0.43 6.40
N GLY A 676 -28.18 -0.14 7.60
CA GLY A 676 -29.16 -1.05 8.21
C GLY A 676 -30.40 -0.35 8.78
N ASP A 677 -30.38 0.98 8.87
CA ASP A 677 -31.49 1.76 9.40
C ASP A 677 -32.74 1.69 8.51
N ASN A 678 -33.89 2.10 9.10
CA ASN A 678 -35.10 2.28 8.32
C ASN A 678 -34.98 3.42 7.30
N GLU A 679 -35.81 3.39 6.27
CA GLU A 679 -35.72 4.30 5.14
C GLU A 679 -35.96 5.79 5.53
N ARG A 680 -36.80 6.07 6.55
CA ARG A 680 -37.09 7.45 7.00
C ARG A 680 -35.85 8.06 7.68
N ALA A 681 -35.23 7.33 8.61
CA ALA A 681 -34.04 7.77 9.31
C ALA A 681 -32.86 7.95 8.35
N ALA A 682 -32.69 7.02 7.40
CA ALA A 682 -31.63 7.09 6.40
C ALA A 682 -31.81 8.30 5.47
N ARG A 683 -33.02 8.57 5.00
CA ARG A 683 -33.32 9.75 4.16
C ARG A 683 -33.10 11.07 4.88
N ALA A 684 -33.47 11.16 6.17
CA ALA A 684 -33.24 12.39 6.95
C ALA A 684 -31.74 12.74 7.00
N VAL A 685 -30.89 11.78 7.25
CA VAL A 685 -29.43 11.97 7.23
C VAL A 685 -28.95 12.33 5.82
N ALA A 686 -29.42 11.61 4.80
CA ALA A 686 -29.03 11.82 3.41
C ALA A 686 -29.36 13.24 2.91
N ASP A 687 -30.56 13.72 3.20
CA ASP A 687 -31.01 15.06 2.82
C ASP A 687 -30.18 16.14 3.53
N GLU A 688 -29.83 15.91 4.81
CA GLU A 688 -29.06 16.86 5.59
C GLU A 688 -27.61 17.01 5.06
N VAL A 689 -26.96 15.93 4.58
CA VAL A 689 -25.58 15.97 4.10
C VAL A 689 -25.47 16.06 2.57
N GLY A 690 -26.59 15.85 1.83
CA GLY A 690 -26.66 16.00 0.38
C GLY A 690 -26.28 14.73 -0.39
N ILE A 691 -26.72 13.55 0.04
CA ILE A 691 -26.46 12.25 -0.62
C ILE A 691 -27.45 12.05 -1.78
N ASP A 692 -26.98 11.49 -2.92
CA ASP A 692 -27.76 11.30 -4.15
C ASP A 692 -28.73 10.11 -4.10
N GLU A 693 -28.33 9.00 -3.45
CA GLU A 693 -29.09 7.74 -3.39
C GLU A 693 -28.95 7.07 -2.03
N VAL A 694 -30.04 6.51 -1.52
CA VAL A 694 -30.08 5.80 -0.23
C VAL A 694 -30.49 4.36 -0.43
N ARG A 695 -29.79 3.45 0.22
CA ARG A 695 -30.10 2.03 0.36
C ARG A 695 -30.27 1.72 1.84
N ALA A 696 -31.50 1.75 2.30
CA ALA A 696 -31.88 1.53 3.69
C ALA A 696 -32.28 0.08 3.96
N GLY A 697 -32.29 -0.33 5.23
CA GLY A 697 -32.68 -1.68 5.65
C GLY A 697 -31.73 -2.79 5.20
N VAL A 698 -30.50 -2.47 4.89
CA VAL A 698 -29.51 -3.39 4.33
C VAL A 698 -28.73 -4.06 5.47
N LEU A 699 -28.94 -5.35 5.69
CA LEU A 699 -28.17 -6.16 6.64
C LEU A 699 -26.70 -6.26 6.21
N PRO A 700 -25.76 -6.59 7.14
CA PRO A 700 -24.32 -6.67 6.80
C PRO A 700 -24.01 -7.53 5.57
N ALA A 701 -24.64 -8.69 5.43
CA ALA A 701 -24.47 -9.55 4.24
C ALA A 701 -25.01 -8.89 2.95
N GLY A 702 -26.11 -8.12 3.05
CA GLY A 702 -26.72 -7.41 1.93
C GLY A 702 -25.90 -6.22 1.43
N LYS A 703 -24.96 -5.68 2.23
CA LYS A 703 -24.05 -4.60 1.77
C LYS A 703 -23.22 -5.03 0.57
N VAL A 704 -22.78 -6.29 0.53
CA VAL A 704 -22.05 -6.88 -0.60
C VAL A 704 -22.90 -6.86 -1.87
N ASP A 705 -24.18 -7.24 -1.75
CA ASP A 705 -25.10 -7.28 -2.89
C ASP A 705 -25.44 -5.87 -3.37
N ALA A 706 -25.56 -4.90 -2.45
CA ALA A 706 -25.74 -3.48 -2.80
C ALA A 706 -24.56 -2.93 -3.61
N VAL A 707 -23.31 -3.23 -3.20
CA VAL A 707 -22.10 -2.85 -3.95
C VAL A 707 -22.09 -3.54 -5.32
N ARG A 708 -22.40 -4.83 -5.39
CA ARG A 708 -22.45 -5.60 -6.65
C ARG A 708 -23.51 -5.05 -7.62
N ASP A 709 -24.69 -4.68 -7.13
CA ASP A 709 -25.74 -4.04 -7.93
C ASP A 709 -25.28 -2.70 -8.52
N LEU A 710 -24.58 -1.88 -7.70
CA LEU A 710 -24.01 -0.63 -8.18
C LEU A 710 -22.90 -0.84 -9.21
N GLN A 711 -22.04 -1.85 -9.01
CA GLN A 711 -21.04 -2.25 -10.02
C GLN A 711 -21.69 -2.68 -11.33
N ALA A 712 -22.76 -3.45 -11.27
CA ALA A 712 -23.50 -3.88 -12.47
C ALA A 712 -24.11 -2.70 -13.25
N ARG A 713 -24.52 -1.61 -12.55
CA ARG A 713 -25.07 -0.41 -13.17
C ARG A 713 -24.02 0.59 -13.67
N HIS A 714 -22.91 0.71 -12.95
CA HIS A 714 -21.90 1.75 -13.18
C HIS A 714 -20.55 1.20 -13.62
N GLY A 715 -20.44 -0.12 -13.84
CA GLY A 715 -19.19 -0.80 -14.20
C GLY A 715 -18.20 -0.86 -13.03
N GLU A 716 -16.91 -1.08 -13.34
CA GLU A 716 -15.84 -1.20 -12.37
C GLU A 716 -15.37 0.18 -11.85
N HIS A 717 -16.29 0.99 -11.32
CA HIS A 717 -16.02 2.36 -10.89
C HIS A 717 -16.61 2.70 -9.53
N VAL A 718 -16.82 1.68 -8.69
CA VAL A 718 -17.46 1.79 -7.38
C VAL A 718 -16.41 1.69 -6.27
N ALA A 719 -16.38 2.70 -5.39
CA ALA A 719 -15.64 2.62 -4.12
C ALA A 719 -16.61 2.48 -2.95
N MET A 720 -16.20 1.73 -1.92
CA MET A 720 -16.93 1.58 -0.65
C MET A 720 -16.09 2.15 0.48
N VAL A 721 -16.74 2.95 1.33
CA VAL A 721 -16.15 3.55 2.53
C VAL A 721 -16.91 3.05 3.76
N GLY A 722 -16.19 2.53 4.74
CA GLY A 722 -16.76 2.01 5.98
C GLY A 722 -15.77 2.04 7.13
N ASP A 723 -16.24 1.80 8.36
CA ASP A 723 -15.41 1.76 9.58
C ASP A 723 -14.80 0.38 9.89
N GLY A 724 -15.27 -0.66 9.23
CA GLY A 724 -14.54 -1.88 8.99
C GLY A 724 -14.96 -3.20 9.51
N ILE A 725 -15.53 -3.44 10.64
CA ILE A 725 -15.78 -4.83 11.09
C ILE A 725 -16.94 -5.45 10.31
N ASN A 726 -18.03 -4.72 10.21
CA ASN A 726 -19.25 -5.16 9.51
C ASN A 726 -19.18 -4.97 7.99
N ASP A 727 -18.29 -4.09 7.54
CA ASP A 727 -18.15 -3.66 6.15
C ASP A 727 -17.05 -4.39 5.39
N ALA A 728 -16.17 -5.13 6.07
CA ALA A 728 -15.03 -5.80 5.46
C ALA A 728 -15.37 -6.62 4.20
N PRO A 729 -16.46 -7.40 4.13
CA PRO A 729 -16.85 -8.08 2.90
C PRO A 729 -17.27 -7.12 1.77
N ALA A 730 -17.94 -6.01 2.09
CA ALA A 730 -18.36 -5.01 1.11
C ALA A 730 -17.19 -4.15 0.61
N LEU A 731 -16.23 -3.81 1.51
CA LEU A 731 -14.97 -3.17 1.16
C LEU A 731 -14.18 -4.04 0.16
N LYS A 732 -14.12 -5.36 0.42
CA LYS A 732 -13.44 -6.32 -0.45
C LYS A 732 -14.14 -6.50 -1.81
N GLN A 733 -15.48 -6.38 -1.85
CA GLN A 733 -16.28 -6.49 -3.07
C GLN A 733 -16.12 -5.27 -3.97
N ALA A 734 -15.98 -4.07 -3.40
CA ALA A 734 -15.82 -2.84 -4.16
C ALA A 734 -14.55 -2.86 -5.02
N ASN A 735 -14.50 -2.02 -6.05
CA ASN A 735 -13.29 -1.87 -6.86
C ASN A 735 -12.17 -1.15 -6.09
N VAL A 736 -12.56 -0.33 -5.10
CA VAL A 736 -11.67 0.25 -4.10
C VAL A 736 -12.38 0.26 -2.76
N GLY A 737 -11.87 -0.51 -1.80
CA GLY A 737 -12.32 -0.47 -0.41
C GLY A 737 -11.53 0.56 0.37
N ILE A 738 -12.23 1.41 1.14
CA ILE A 738 -11.65 2.48 1.95
C ILE A 738 -12.10 2.30 3.39
N ALA A 739 -11.17 2.01 4.29
CA ALA A 739 -11.42 1.93 5.72
C ALA A 739 -11.17 3.28 6.39
N ILE A 740 -12.10 3.72 7.26
CA ILE A 740 -11.96 4.94 8.06
C ILE A 740 -11.69 4.58 9.52
N GLY A 741 -10.62 5.17 10.09
CA GLY A 741 -10.21 4.97 11.48
C GLY A 741 -9.22 3.83 11.67
N ALA A 742 -8.45 3.90 12.75
CA ALA A 742 -7.42 2.93 13.11
C ALA A 742 -7.97 1.71 13.89
N GLY A 743 -9.32 1.56 13.99
CA GLY A 743 -9.94 0.76 15.04
C GLY A 743 -10.06 -0.74 14.81
N ALA A 744 -10.01 -1.25 13.59
CA ALA A 744 -10.21 -2.68 13.35
C ALA A 744 -9.20 -3.25 12.36
N ASP A 745 -8.36 -4.18 12.85
CA ASP A 745 -7.36 -4.87 12.03
C ASP A 745 -7.99 -5.55 10.79
N VAL A 746 -9.21 -6.09 10.93
CA VAL A 746 -9.94 -6.75 9.85
C VAL A 746 -10.30 -5.78 8.72
N ALA A 747 -10.62 -4.53 9.04
CA ALA A 747 -10.93 -3.51 8.04
C ALA A 747 -9.67 -3.05 7.30
N ILE A 748 -8.60 -2.83 8.05
CA ILE A 748 -7.29 -2.46 7.50
C ILE A 748 -6.82 -3.56 6.54
N GLU A 749 -7.07 -4.83 6.87
CA GLU A 749 -6.70 -5.96 6.02
C GLU A 749 -7.59 -6.10 4.78
N ALA A 750 -8.86 -5.72 4.87
CA ALA A 750 -9.82 -5.80 3.75
C ALA A 750 -9.72 -4.62 2.78
N ALA A 751 -9.29 -3.45 3.25
CA ALA A 751 -9.29 -2.21 2.47
C ALA A 751 -8.06 -2.05 1.56
N ASP A 752 -8.25 -1.36 0.45
CA ASP A 752 -7.18 -0.91 -0.46
C ASP A 752 -6.57 0.42 -0.01
N VAL A 753 -7.37 1.25 0.66
CA VAL A 753 -6.96 2.53 1.24
C VAL A 753 -7.45 2.57 2.69
N THR A 754 -6.55 2.89 3.61
CA THR A 754 -6.89 3.10 5.03
C THR A 754 -6.65 4.55 5.40
N LEU A 755 -7.67 5.19 5.93
CA LEU A 755 -7.61 6.54 6.47
C LEU A 755 -7.45 6.43 7.99
N VAL A 756 -6.26 6.72 8.47
CA VAL A 756 -5.95 6.67 9.92
C VAL A 756 -6.78 7.69 10.69
N ARG A 757 -7.00 8.85 10.07
CA ARG A 757 -7.95 9.83 10.58
C ARG A 757 -9.37 9.33 10.36
N GLY A 758 -10.20 9.44 11.37
CA GLY A 758 -11.61 9.11 11.29
C GLY A 758 -12.46 10.05 10.40
N GLU A 759 -11.83 10.91 9.60
CA GLU A 759 -12.46 11.99 8.84
C GLU A 759 -12.80 11.57 7.40
N LEU A 760 -14.01 11.85 6.97
CA LEU A 760 -14.48 11.59 5.61
C LEU A 760 -13.76 12.48 4.56
N THR A 761 -13.24 13.63 4.95
CA THR A 761 -12.42 14.52 4.10
C THR A 761 -11.17 13.82 3.57
N GLY A 762 -10.62 12.87 4.32
CA GLY A 762 -9.49 12.04 3.90
C GLY A 762 -9.74 11.24 2.63
N VAL A 763 -11.00 10.84 2.35
CA VAL A 763 -11.38 10.16 1.10
C VAL A 763 -11.14 11.08 -0.10
N VAL A 764 -11.51 12.35 0.02
CA VAL A 764 -11.33 13.36 -1.03
C VAL A 764 -9.83 13.63 -1.26
N GLU A 765 -9.06 13.77 -0.18
CA GLU A 765 -7.59 13.94 -0.26
C GLU A 765 -6.93 12.73 -0.94
N ALA A 766 -7.33 11.50 -0.58
CA ALA A 766 -6.82 10.26 -1.14
C ALA A 766 -7.13 10.14 -2.65
N MET A 767 -8.34 10.47 -3.07
CA MET A 767 -8.72 10.48 -4.48
C MET A 767 -7.91 11.52 -5.27
N TYR A 768 -7.74 12.70 -4.72
CA TYR A 768 -6.97 13.76 -5.37
C TYR A 768 -5.49 13.36 -5.52
N LEU A 769 -4.92 12.77 -4.47
CA LEU A 769 -3.56 12.22 -4.49
C LEU A 769 -3.42 11.12 -5.55
N SER A 770 -4.39 10.22 -5.65
CA SER A 770 -4.45 9.15 -6.64
C SER A 770 -4.45 9.72 -8.07
N ARG A 771 -5.36 10.67 -8.38
CA ARG A 771 -5.46 11.34 -9.68
C ARG A 771 -4.17 12.07 -10.06
N LEU A 772 -3.57 12.80 -9.11
CA LEU A 772 -2.31 13.52 -9.36
C LEU A 772 -1.14 12.56 -9.57
N THR A 773 -1.03 11.50 -8.77
CA THR A 773 0.04 10.50 -8.88
C THR A 773 -0.03 9.79 -10.23
N PHE A 774 -1.22 9.34 -10.62
CA PHE A 774 -1.41 8.69 -11.91
C PHE A 774 -1.11 9.63 -13.09
N ARG A 775 -1.57 10.90 -13.02
CA ARG A 775 -1.22 11.92 -14.04
C ARG A 775 0.30 12.09 -14.17
N LYS A 776 1.04 12.02 -13.05
CA LYS A 776 2.50 12.07 -13.07
C LYS A 776 3.12 10.84 -13.72
N ILE A 777 2.57 9.64 -13.45
CA ILE A 777 3.00 8.41 -14.12
C ILE A 777 2.86 8.55 -15.63
N VAL A 778 1.68 8.96 -16.11
CA VAL A 778 1.42 9.13 -17.54
C VAL A 778 2.35 10.18 -18.16
N GLN A 779 2.53 11.34 -17.50
CA GLN A 779 3.47 12.37 -17.97
C GLN A 779 4.89 11.83 -18.09
N ASN A 780 5.36 11.09 -17.08
CA ASN A 780 6.69 10.49 -17.09
C ASN A 780 6.86 9.48 -18.22
N LEU A 781 5.84 8.63 -18.47
CA LEU A 781 5.86 7.66 -19.57
C LEU A 781 5.90 8.34 -20.94
N ILE A 782 5.12 9.41 -21.13
CA ILE A 782 5.12 10.21 -22.36
C ILE A 782 6.51 10.83 -22.57
N TRP A 783 7.07 11.50 -21.55
CA TRP A 783 8.40 12.10 -21.66
C TRP A 783 9.48 11.06 -21.94
N ALA A 784 9.45 9.92 -21.23
CA ALA A 784 10.43 8.84 -21.38
C ALA A 784 10.38 8.16 -22.76
N SER A 785 9.23 8.21 -23.48
CA SER A 785 9.05 7.58 -24.78
C SER A 785 9.20 8.55 -25.94
N ALA A 786 8.71 9.78 -25.78
CA ALA A 786 8.61 10.75 -26.88
C ALA A 786 9.99 11.17 -27.42
N TYR A 787 10.96 11.40 -26.52
CA TYR A 787 12.28 11.82 -26.97
C TYR A 787 13.03 10.70 -27.70
N ASN A 788 12.85 9.42 -27.25
CA ASN A 788 13.42 8.26 -27.94
C ASN A 788 12.81 8.11 -29.34
N GLY A 789 11.47 8.23 -29.44
CA GLY A 789 10.76 8.15 -30.71
C GLY A 789 11.20 9.21 -31.72
N ALA A 790 11.47 10.42 -31.26
CA ALA A 790 11.95 11.52 -32.12
C ALA A 790 13.45 11.38 -32.47
N ALA A 791 14.27 10.96 -31.52
CA ALA A 791 15.73 10.96 -31.68
C ALA A 791 16.27 9.74 -32.43
N ILE A 792 15.59 8.57 -32.39
CA ILE A 792 16.02 7.36 -33.11
C ILE A 792 16.14 7.61 -34.62
N PRO A 793 15.14 8.19 -35.35
CA PRO A 793 15.29 8.53 -36.77
C PRO A 793 16.45 9.49 -37.02
N ILE A 794 16.61 10.51 -36.20
CA ILE A 794 17.69 11.50 -36.30
C ILE A 794 19.07 10.81 -36.22
N ALA A 795 19.19 9.86 -35.25
CA ALA A 795 20.40 9.06 -35.06
C ALA A 795 20.66 8.13 -36.28
N ALA A 796 19.62 7.47 -36.79
CA ALA A 796 19.71 6.55 -37.92
C ALA A 796 20.20 7.25 -39.19
N PHE A 797 19.83 8.51 -39.39
CA PHE A 797 20.30 9.34 -40.48
C PHE A 797 21.68 9.98 -40.23
N GLY A 798 22.35 9.65 -39.13
CA GLY A 798 23.71 10.17 -38.83
C GLY A 798 23.75 11.60 -38.33
N LEU A 799 22.60 12.24 -38.05
CA LEU A 799 22.51 13.61 -37.58
C LEU A 799 22.73 13.76 -36.07
N LEU A 800 22.74 12.67 -35.32
CA LEU A 800 22.93 12.66 -33.85
C LEU A 800 24.27 11.99 -33.52
N HIS A 801 25.15 12.73 -32.83
CA HIS A 801 26.38 12.14 -32.31
C HIS A 801 26.06 11.28 -31.07
N PRO A 802 26.62 10.07 -30.91
CA PRO A 802 26.36 9.17 -29.79
C PRO A 802 26.54 9.81 -28.40
N MET A 803 27.54 10.70 -28.25
CA MET A 803 27.79 11.43 -27.01
C MET A 803 26.62 12.35 -26.62
N ILE A 804 25.98 13.01 -27.59
CA ILE A 804 24.77 13.82 -27.33
C ILE A 804 23.62 12.93 -26.92
N GLY A 805 23.51 11.74 -27.52
CA GLY A 805 22.55 10.72 -27.14
C GLY A 805 22.67 10.32 -25.67
N VAL A 806 23.89 10.13 -25.17
CA VAL A 806 24.17 9.78 -23.78
C VAL A 806 23.75 10.90 -22.81
N VAL A 807 24.04 12.17 -23.15
CA VAL A 807 23.65 13.34 -22.36
C VAL A 807 22.12 13.46 -22.32
N ALA A 808 21.45 13.31 -23.46
CA ALA A 808 19.98 13.35 -23.56
C ALA A 808 19.31 12.25 -22.74
N MET A 809 19.84 11.02 -22.77
CA MET A 809 19.39 9.90 -21.97
C MET A 809 19.45 10.21 -20.46
N THR A 810 20.56 10.78 -20.00
CA THR A 810 20.74 11.15 -18.59
C THR A 810 19.78 12.28 -18.19
N ALA A 811 19.63 13.30 -19.05
CA ALA A 811 18.72 14.41 -18.84
C ALA A 811 17.25 13.95 -18.76
N SER A 812 16.86 12.97 -19.60
CA SER A 812 15.54 12.38 -19.53
C SER A 812 15.26 11.70 -18.19
N SER A 813 16.18 10.89 -17.68
CA SER A 813 16.05 10.26 -16.35
C SER A 813 15.91 11.30 -15.24
N LEU A 814 16.71 12.37 -15.27
CA LEU A 814 16.60 13.48 -14.32
C LEU A 814 15.25 14.21 -14.42
N SER A 815 14.73 14.41 -15.64
CA SER A 815 13.43 15.06 -15.84
C SER A 815 12.27 14.26 -15.27
N VAL A 816 12.27 12.93 -15.40
CA VAL A 816 11.28 12.02 -14.81
C VAL A 816 11.32 12.09 -13.29
N ILE A 817 12.51 12.04 -12.69
CA ILE A 817 12.69 12.18 -11.24
C ILE A 817 12.19 13.54 -10.77
N GLY A 818 12.62 14.61 -11.42
CA GLY A 818 12.21 15.98 -11.11
C GLY A 818 10.70 16.19 -11.21
N ASN A 819 10.06 15.65 -12.28
CA ASN A 819 8.61 15.73 -12.44
C ASN A 819 7.85 14.96 -11.34
N SER A 820 8.36 13.82 -10.90
CA SER A 820 7.79 13.07 -9.79
C SER A 820 7.90 13.83 -8.46
N LEU A 821 9.02 14.48 -8.17
CA LEU A 821 9.22 15.29 -6.97
C LEU A 821 8.31 16.54 -6.94
N LEU A 822 7.94 17.08 -8.10
CA LEU A 822 6.97 18.18 -8.19
C LEU A 822 5.55 17.80 -7.75
N LEU A 823 5.24 16.49 -7.59
CA LEU A 823 3.97 16.00 -7.05
C LEU A 823 3.68 16.62 -5.68
N LYS A 824 4.69 16.67 -4.79
CA LYS A 824 4.56 17.25 -3.44
C LYS A 824 4.05 18.69 -3.48
N ARG A 825 4.65 19.54 -4.32
CA ARG A 825 4.24 20.93 -4.45
C ARG A 825 2.82 21.07 -5.01
N ARG A 826 2.47 20.27 -6.04
CA ARG A 826 1.14 20.32 -6.65
C ARG A 826 0.05 19.84 -5.70
N PHE A 827 0.32 18.81 -4.93
CA PHE A 827 -0.61 18.30 -3.94
C PHE A 827 -0.88 19.33 -2.84
N GLN A 828 0.18 19.99 -2.32
CA GLN A 828 0.03 21.06 -1.34
C GLN A 828 -0.81 22.24 -1.86
N VAL A 829 -0.59 22.69 -3.10
CA VAL A 829 -1.37 23.76 -3.72
C VAL A 829 -2.84 23.38 -3.86
N ALA A 830 -3.10 22.14 -4.27
CA ALA A 830 -4.47 21.62 -4.41
C ALA A 830 -5.22 21.61 -3.07
N LEU A 831 -4.56 21.19 -2.00
CA LEU A 831 -5.14 21.17 -0.65
C LEU A 831 -5.45 22.60 -0.12
N HIS A 832 -4.58 23.57 -0.40
CA HIS A 832 -4.86 24.96 -0.04
C HIS A 832 -6.04 25.53 -0.82
N GLY A 833 -6.17 25.16 -2.10
CA GLY A 833 -7.33 25.52 -2.91
C GLY A 833 -8.64 24.96 -2.35
N MET A 834 -8.67 23.69 -1.93
CA MET A 834 -9.83 23.05 -1.31
C MET A 834 -10.24 23.73 0.02
N ARG A 835 -9.25 24.12 0.84
CA ARG A 835 -9.51 24.84 2.10
C ARG A 835 -9.95 26.30 1.90
N GLY A 836 -9.48 26.95 0.83
CA GLY A 836 -9.76 28.37 0.56
C GLY A 836 -11.09 28.63 -0.14
N THR A 837 -11.68 27.64 -0.81
CA THR A 837 -12.96 27.76 -1.53
C THR A 837 -14.17 27.38 -0.66
N GLY A 838 -13.96 26.99 0.60
CA GLY A 838 -15.05 26.53 1.46
C GLY A 838 -15.69 25.21 0.98
N VAL A 839 -15.04 24.53 0.01
CA VAL A 839 -15.39 23.21 -0.50
C VAL A 839 -14.51 22.17 0.15
#